data_bde0ec697a0e83af73562ec4e897c530
#
_entry.id   bde0ec697a0e83af73562ec4e897c530
#
_cell.length_a   1.000
_cell.length_b   1.000
_cell.length_c   1.000
_cell.angle_alpha   90.00
_cell.angle_beta   90.00
_cell.angle_gamma   90.00
#
_symmetry.space_group_name_H-M   'P 1'
#
loop_
_entity.id
_entity.type
_entity.pdbx_description
1 polymer ?
#
loop_
_entity_poly.entity_id
_entity_poly.type
_entity_poly.pdbx_seq_one_letter_code
_entity_poly.pdbx_strand_id
1 'polypeptide(L)'
;MVLVRKALDTNLNSGDVVCQLVSSTVGDPDNGNRGMLGQEACVHINSELHPTPYEASTFSFEFIWDMKKQGVPGAVIVKNYCDEEFFLNTITLDNVPGYGTIVFIAESWVYPDEIYDHLPRVFFSNQPYLPNQMPAPLVPYREEELRNLRGDDNPGPYKDHDRVYRYDVYNDLGEPDSGNPRPVLGGSDEHPYPRRCRTGRRRTNTDPDSESRNVGFPLTNHFYVPRDEVFNDRKKAYFDTNNLKLYIMQKYATFLLHADQQTPFEFDSFADVLSLYDEGSINLPGWLNTFLQPLLGIIPFKLLQQVLTPDSEFILKFPLPVVIREDKTAWQTDEEFAREMLAGTNPVVIRRLGETEFPPKSKLDTSKYHNQNSRITAAHVEKCLEVEGLTVEQALADGRLFILDHHDHFMPYLLDANHQPDTFVYATRTLLFHRNDGTLQPAAIELSLPRFEAGSTLISSVGEVYTPASDGVEGHIWQLAKAYVTVNDYSWHQLVSHWLNTHAVMEPFAIATHRQLSVAHPIHKLLHPHYRDNLFINALGRQSLINAGGSSENTVFLGKYGLSMTSEVYRNWNFTEQALPEDLIKRGVAKRRSNGELELLIKDYPYAVDGLAIWSAIETWVRDYCAIYYADDAAVQGDAELQSWWKDVREEGHGDLKDHKWWPEMKTVAELVQSCATIIWIASALHAAVNFGQYMYAGYVPNRPSVSRRPMPKPGTDLYRELELHPEKEFLLTITKQDLSIAGIALVELLSSHSDDEVYLGQRDSPNWTSDLDAMNAFDRFRERLLEVENNIVAKNDKGSGFKNRTGPVNIPYNLLFPYASGDAEANTGVTGKGIPNSASI
;
A
#
# COMPACT_ATOMS: atom_id res chain seq x y z
N MET A 1 30.05 14.52 10.34
CA MET A 1 29.43 14.11 9.07
C MET A 1 29.28 12.60 9.07
N VAL A 2 28.11 12.10 8.81
CA VAL A 2 27.82 10.66 8.72
C VAL A 2 27.48 10.32 7.28
N LEU A 3 28.23 9.41 6.68
CA LEU A 3 28.05 8.93 5.32
C LEU A 3 27.71 7.45 5.33
N VAL A 4 26.76 7.04 4.48
CA VAL A 4 26.49 5.63 4.19
C VAL A 4 26.97 5.32 2.77
N ARG A 5 27.77 4.29 2.63
CA ARG A 5 28.38 3.90 1.35
C ARG A 5 27.50 2.87 0.63
N LYS A 6 27.53 2.87 -0.69
CA LYS A 6 26.90 1.84 -1.52
C LYS A 6 27.61 0.49 -1.34
N ALA A 7 26.85 -0.56 -1.11
CA ALA A 7 27.38 -1.87 -0.67
C ALA A 7 28.14 -2.68 -1.74
N LEU A 8 28.17 -2.25 -3.01
CA LEU A 8 28.61 -3.12 -4.13
C LEU A 8 29.91 -2.71 -4.83
N ASP A 9 30.47 -1.52 -4.54
CA ASP A 9 31.68 -1.07 -5.22
C ASP A 9 32.88 -1.01 -4.29
N THR A 10 33.89 -1.82 -4.59
CA THR A 10 35.10 -2.03 -3.80
C THR A 10 36.21 -1.02 -4.08
N ASN A 11 36.02 -0.05 -4.98
CA ASN A 11 37.05 0.89 -5.42
C ASN A 11 36.51 2.32 -5.45
N LEU A 12 36.32 2.98 -4.29
CA LEU A 12 36.32 4.43 -4.26
C LEU A 12 37.76 4.91 -4.42
N ASN A 13 38.07 5.55 -5.53
CA ASN A 13 39.27 6.33 -5.65
C ASN A 13 39.24 7.45 -4.61
N SER A 14 40.40 7.80 -4.05
CA SER A 14 40.54 8.86 -3.07
C SER A 14 40.09 10.20 -3.67
N GLY A 15 39.10 10.83 -3.06
CA GLY A 15 38.58 12.12 -3.46
C GLY A 15 38.19 12.97 -2.25
N ASP A 16 37.93 14.21 -2.51
CA ASP A 16 37.57 15.19 -1.49
C ASP A 16 36.07 15.48 -1.49
N VAL A 17 35.49 15.50 -0.30
CA VAL A 17 34.17 16.12 -0.08
C VAL A 17 34.38 17.47 0.56
N VAL A 18 33.86 18.49 -0.06
CA VAL A 18 33.97 19.87 0.43
C VAL A 18 32.65 20.30 1.04
N CYS A 19 32.69 20.76 2.29
CA CYS A 19 31.56 21.34 3.00
C CYS A 19 31.79 22.83 3.25
N GLN A 20 30.77 23.66 2.98
CA GLN A 20 30.83 25.10 3.17
C GLN A 20 29.60 25.59 3.93
N LEU A 21 29.79 26.21 5.09
CA LEU A 21 28.67 26.73 5.89
C LEU A 21 28.09 28.00 5.26
N VAL A 22 26.78 28.15 5.41
CA VAL A 22 26.00 29.31 4.95
C VAL A 22 25.35 29.99 6.15
N SER A 23 25.49 31.30 6.25
CA SER A 23 24.88 32.09 7.32
C SER A 23 23.36 32.17 7.17
N SER A 24 22.66 32.03 8.29
CA SER A 24 21.22 32.34 8.37
C SER A 24 20.94 33.81 8.74
N THR A 25 21.92 34.53 9.31
CA THR A 25 21.69 35.86 9.89
C THR A 25 22.40 36.99 9.16
N VAL A 26 23.45 36.68 8.39
CA VAL A 26 24.23 37.67 7.65
C VAL A 26 24.17 37.37 6.17
N GLY A 27 23.64 38.30 5.39
CA GLY A 27 23.64 38.22 3.92
C GLY A 27 24.93 38.80 3.34
N ASP A 28 25.34 38.29 2.19
CA ASP A 28 26.44 38.81 1.38
C ASP A 28 25.92 39.84 0.36
N PRO A 29 26.20 41.12 0.51
CA PRO A 29 25.73 42.14 -0.41
C PRO A 29 26.22 41.98 -1.85
N ASP A 30 27.42 41.39 -2.00
CA ASP A 30 28.03 41.18 -3.30
C ASP A 30 27.45 39.94 -4.03
N ASN A 31 26.69 39.10 -3.30
CA ASN A 31 26.03 37.88 -3.81
C ASN A 31 24.49 37.95 -3.62
N GLY A 32 23.89 39.10 -3.90
CA GLY A 32 22.41 39.26 -3.84
C GLY A 32 21.81 39.03 -2.46
N ASN A 33 22.52 39.33 -1.39
CA ASN A 33 22.14 39.09 0.01
C ASN A 33 21.90 37.62 0.39
N ARG A 34 22.40 36.68 -0.39
CA ARG A 34 22.45 35.27 0.03
C ARG A 34 23.30 35.13 1.30
N GLY A 35 23.05 34.07 2.06
CA GLY A 35 23.79 33.82 3.28
C GLY A 35 25.30 33.86 3.03
N MET A 36 25.99 34.65 3.86
CA MET A 36 27.45 34.74 3.81
C MET A 36 28.09 33.38 3.96
N LEU A 37 28.99 33.03 3.05
CA LEU A 37 29.66 31.74 3.00
C LEU A 37 30.87 31.74 3.96
N GLY A 38 31.06 30.60 4.60
CA GLY A 38 32.28 30.30 5.34
C GLY A 38 33.42 29.87 4.45
N GLN A 39 34.56 29.61 5.06
CA GLN A 39 35.67 28.95 4.37
C GLN A 39 35.26 27.49 4.06
N GLU A 40 35.67 27.00 2.91
CA GLU A 40 35.49 25.57 2.54
C GLU A 40 36.35 24.69 3.48
N ALA A 41 35.69 23.61 3.95
CA ALA A 41 36.32 22.59 4.76
C ALA A 41 36.33 21.28 3.96
N CYS A 42 37.52 20.69 3.81
CA CYS A 42 37.72 19.48 3.02
C CYS A 42 37.71 18.24 3.92
N VAL A 43 37.04 17.20 3.48
CA VAL A 43 37.04 15.87 4.10
C VAL A 43 37.67 14.91 3.10
N HIS A 44 38.83 14.34 3.46
CA HIS A 44 39.45 13.29 2.66
C HIS A 44 38.78 11.96 2.96
N ILE A 45 38.17 11.38 1.95
CA ILE A 45 37.60 10.01 2.03
C ILE A 45 38.67 9.05 1.54
N ASN A 46 39.30 8.31 2.44
CA ASN A 46 40.34 7.33 2.10
C ASN A 46 39.69 5.99 1.70
N SER A 47 40.20 5.35 0.66
CA SER A 47 39.80 4.05 0.15
C SER A 47 40.04 2.87 1.10
N GLU A 48 40.83 3.06 2.19
CA GLU A 48 41.16 2.00 3.16
C GLU A 48 40.08 1.71 4.19
N LEU A 49 39.01 2.51 4.26
CA LEU A 49 37.84 2.23 5.07
C LEU A 49 36.95 1.23 4.33
N HIS A 50 37.10 -0.06 4.67
CA HIS A 50 36.15 -1.11 4.30
C HIS A 50 35.02 -1.19 5.35
N PRO A 51 33.98 -0.37 5.32
CA PRO A 51 32.81 -0.65 6.12
C PRO A 51 32.22 -1.95 5.60
N THR A 52 31.81 -2.80 6.50
CA THR A 52 30.89 -3.89 6.14
C THR A 52 29.67 -3.27 5.40
N PRO A 53 29.08 -3.97 4.44
CA PRO A 53 27.89 -3.49 3.78
C PRO A 53 26.87 -3.03 4.84
N TYR A 54 26.33 -1.81 4.66
CA TYR A 54 25.33 -1.18 5.53
C TYR A 54 25.81 -0.45 6.80
N GLU A 55 27.11 -0.32 7.06
CA GLU A 55 27.60 0.51 8.15
C GLU A 55 27.86 1.96 7.73
N ALA A 56 27.37 2.90 8.56
CA ALA A 56 27.63 4.33 8.38
C ALA A 56 29.05 4.68 8.80
N SER A 57 29.78 5.41 7.96
CA SER A 57 31.08 5.98 8.30
C SER A 57 30.92 7.40 8.84
N THR A 58 31.59 7.71 9.95
CA THR A 58 31.57 9.05 10.56
C THR A 58 32.92 9.73 10.36
N PHE A 59 32.88 10.94 9.81
CA PHE A 59 34.07 11.77 9.62
C PHE A 59 33.98 13.01 10.50
N SER A 60 35.12 13.37 11.13
CA SER A 60 35.27 14.60 11.92
C SER A 60 36.20 15.55 11.21
N PHE A 61 35.83 16.82 11.10
CA PHE A 61 36.61 17.88 10.48
C PHE A 61 36.25 19.22 11.10
N GLU A 62 37.04 20.25 10.86
CA GLU A 62 36.88 21.55 11.48
C GLU A 62 36.43 22.60 10.46
N PHE A 63 35.51 23.47 10.87
CA PHE A 63 35.15 24.67 10.15
C PHE A 63 35.82 25.90 10.78
N ILE A 64 36.32 26.80 9.93
CA ILE A 64 36.74 28.13 10.34
C ILE A 64 35.53 29.06 10.17
N TRP A 65 34.97 29.52 11.29
CA TRP A 65 33.78 30.35 11.30
C TRP A 65 33.87 31.46 12.34
N ASP A 66 33.65 32.71 11.91
CA ASP A 66 33.62 33.87 12.81
C ASP A 66 32.15 34.29 13.07
N MET A 67 31.64 33.89 14.22
CA MET A 67 30.27 34.24 14.62
C MET A 67 29.94 35.74 14.60
N LYS A 68 30.92 36.62 14.79
CA LYS A 68 30.70 38.07 14.76
C LYS A 68 30.55 38.63 13.34
N LYS A 69 31.25 38.03 12.38
CA LYS A 69 31.21 38.45 10.98
C LYS A 69 30.18 37.65 10.17
N GLN A 70 30.06 36.37 10.41
CA GLN A 70 29.28 35.46 9.59
C GLN A 70 27.95 35.07 10.25
N GLY A 71 27.78 35.38 11.55
CA GLY A 71 26.54 35.06 12.28
C GLY A 71 26.32 33.56 12.48
N VAL A 72 25.06 33.12 12.47
CA VAL A 72 24.67 31.75 12.80
C VAL A 72 24.65 30.88 11.54
N PRO A 73 25.31 29.70 11.54
CA PRO A 73 25.17 28.74 10.45
C PRO A 73 23.72 28.23 10.34
N GLY A 74 23.13 28.29 9.15
CA GLY A 74 21.75 27.87 8.91
C GLY A 74 21.58 26.85 7.77
N ALA A 75 22.61 26.73 6.92
CA ALA A 75 22.67 25.72 5.89
C ALA A 75 24.14 25.29 5.65
N VAL A 76 24.32 24.20 4.94
CA VAL A 76 25.62 23.73 4.48
C VAL A 76 25.52 23.34 3.01
N ILE A 77 26.50 23.83 2.21
CA ILE A 77 26.72 23.42 0.84
C ILE A 77 27.66 22.23 0.87
N VAL A 78 27.33 21.16 0.14
CA VAL A 78 28.17 19.97 0.01
C VAL A 78 28.50 19.76 -1.46
N LYS A 79 29.80 19.63 -1.75
CA LYS A 79 30.35 19.33 -3.07
C LYS A 79 31.11 18.01 -3.01
N ASN A 80 30.83 17.12 -3.92
CA ASN A 80 31.47 15.82 -4.03
C ASN A 80 32.48 15.83 -5.19
N TYR A 81 33.76 15.79 -4.89
CA TYR A 81 34.83 15.65 -5.87
C TYR A 81 35.38 14.23 -5.95
N CYS A 82 34.67 13.25 -5.41
CA CYS A 82 34.91 11.82 -5.63
C CYS A 82 34.32 11.38 -6.98
N ASP A 83 34.81 10.26 -7.51
CA ASP A 83 34.31 9.69 -8.77
C ASP A 83 32.90 9.11 -8.69
N GLU A 84 32.39 8.81 -7.48
CA GLU A 84 31.11 8.16 -7.23
C GLU A 84 30.22 8.94 -6.28
N GLU A 85 28.91 8.67 -6.37
CA GLU A 85 27.93 9.20 -5.43
C GLU A 85 28.00 8.54 -4.06
N PHE A 86 27.58 9.24 -3.01
CA PHE A 86 27.40 8.73 -1.67
C PHE A 86 26.07 9.19 -1.04
N PHE A 87 25.55 8.41 -0.12
CA PHE A 87 24.39 8.82 0.67
C PHE A 87 24.83 9.59 1.91
N LEU A 88 24.48 10.88 1.96
CA LEU A 88 24.72 11.74 3.12
C LEU A 88 23.54 11.64 4.08
N ASN A 89 23.81 11.14 5.28
CA ASN A 89 22.80 11.03 6.32
C ASN A 89 22.65 12.37 7.08
N THR A 90 23.71 12.80 7.78
CA THR A 90 23.69 14.01 8.61
C THR A 90 25.04 14.71 8.67
N ILE A 91 25.01 16.04 8.87
CA ILE A 91 26.15 16.84 9.31
C ILE A 91 25.80 17.47 10.65
N THR A 92 26.64 17.31 11.64
CA THR A 92 26.46 17.89 12.98
C THR A 92 27.60 18.86 13.27
N LEU A 93 27.24 20.09 13.64
CA LEU A 93 28.18 21.09 14.16
C LEU A 93 28.10 21.07 15.68
N ASP A 94 29.20 20.76 16.33
CA ASP A 94 29.32 20.82 17.79
C ASP A 94 30.00 22.11 18.24
N ASN A 95 29.70 22.50 19.48
CA ASN A 95 30.32 23.65 20.14
C ASN A 95 30.10 25.01 19.43
N VAL A 96 28.93 25.20 18.78
CA VAL A 96 28.56 26.49 18.20
C VAL A 96 28.26 27.50 19.32
N PRO A 97 29.03 28.63 19.42
CA PRO A 97 28.87 29.55 20.52
C PRO A 97 27.45 30.12 20.65
N GLY A 98 26.81 29.89 21.79
CA GLY A 98 25.44 30.33 22.07
C GLY A 98 24.32 29.47 21.52
N TYR A 99 24.65 28.42 20.73
CA TYR A 99 23.69 27.52 20.08
C TYR A 99 23.92 26.04 20.41
N GLY A 100 25.10 25.68 20.98
CA GLY A 100 25.43 24.30 21.28
C GLY A 100 25.66 23.48 20.02
N THR A 101 24.75 22.57 19.70
CA THR A 101 24.81 21.70 18.54
C THR A 101 23.79 22.13 17.47
N ILE A 102 24.21 22.23 16.21
CA ILE A 102 23.32 22.43 15.04
C ILE A 102 23.41 21.20 14.14
N VAL A 103 22.26 20.64 13.77
CA VAL A 103 22.16 19.43 12.94
C VAL A 103 21.58 19.78 11.59
N PHE A 104 22.22 19.31 10.53
CA PHE A 104 21.73 19.34 9.16
C PHE A 104 21.38 17.90 8.75
N ILE A 105 20.10 17.64 8.55
CA ILE A 105 19.63 16.35 8.07
C ILE A 105 19.65 16.39 6.56
N ALA A 106 20.42 15.51 5.94
CA ALA A 106 20.51 15.41 4.50
C ALA A 106 19.61 14.29 3.98
N GLU A 107 19.79 13.06 4.48
CA GLU A 107 19.11 11.83 4.05
C GLU A 107 18.93 11.77 2.52
N SER A 108 20.00 12.05 1.80
CA SER A 108 19.99 12.27 0.34
C SER A 108 21.30 11.88 -0.32
N TRP A 109 21.21 11.46 -1.56
CA TRP A 109 22.36 11.14 -2.41
C TRP A 109 23.07 12.41 -2.88
N VAL A 110 24.40 12.42 -2.81
CA VAL A 110 25.26 13.48 -3.30
C VAL A 110 26.12 12.91 -4.42
N TYR A 111 25.83 13.32 -5.64
CA TYR A 111 26.56 12.93 -6.85
C TYR A 111 27.82 13.79 -7.02
N PRO A 112 28.79 13.35 -7.86
CA PRO A 112 29.96 14.15 -8.23
C PRO A 112 29.56 15.55 -8.70
N ASP A 113 30.32 16.57 -8.27
CA ASP A 113 30.04 18.00 -8.52
C ASP A 113 29.96 18.32 -10.03
N GLU A 114 30.74 17.63 -10.85
CA GLU A 114 30.72 17.76 -12.31
C GLU A 114 29.35 17.39 -12.94
N ILE A 115 28.54 16.57 -12.25
CA ILE A 115 27.25 16.10 -12.73
C ILE A 115 26.14 17.12 -12.46
N TYR A 116 26.26 17.90 -11.36
CA TYR A 116 25.22 18.84 -10.94
C TYR A 116 25.13 20.15 -11.75
N ASP A 117 26.02 20.32 -12.76
CA ASP A 117 26.01 21.45 -13.71
C ASP A 117 25.80 22.81 -13.01
N HIS A 118 26.62 23.06 -11.97
CA HIS A 118 26.66 24.27 -11.15
C HIS A 118 25.52 24.47 -10.14
N LEU A 119 24.67 23.49 -9.88
CA LEU A 119 23.66 23.51 -8.81
C LEU A 119 24.23 22.85 -7.53
N PRO A 120 24.74 23.62 -6.55
CA PRO A 120 25.28 23.05 -5.33
C PRO A 120 24.19 22.38 -4.51
N ARG A 121 24.55 21.25 -3.86
CA ARG A 121 23.66 20.60 -2.90
C ARG A 121 23.67 21.39 -1.59
N VAL A 122 22.50 21.90 -1.21
CA VAL A 122 22.30 22.70 -0.01
C VAL A 122 21.43 21.94 0.99
N PHE A 123 21.89 21.81 2.21
CA PHE A 123 21.15 21.18 3.31
C PHE A 123 20.91 22.18 4.43
N PHE A 124 19.65 22.40 4.76
CA PHE A 124 19.25 23.32 5.84
C PHE A 124 19.40 22.66 7.20
N SER A 125 19.57 23.50 8.25
CA SER A 125 19.47 23.04 9.62
C SER A 125 18.10 22.41 9.87
N ASN A 126 18.01 21.55 10.87
CA ASN A 126 16.75 20.87 11.24
C ASN A 126 15.70 21.78 11.89
N GLN A 127 15.97 23.09 11.98
CA GLN A 127 15.02 24.11 12.44
C GLN A 127 13.87 24.27 11.43
N PRO A 128 12.60 24.13 11.85
CA PRO A 128 11.46 24.38 10.98
C PRO A 128 11.20 25.88 10.78
N TYR A 129 10.79 26.26 9.57
CA TYR A 129 10.42 27.61 9.23
C TYR A 129 9.21 27.64 8.29
N LEU A 130 8.16 28.39 8.64
CA LEU A 130 7.17 28.82 7.66
C LEU A 130 7.83 29.73 6.61
N PRO A 131 7.29 29.85 5.38
CA PRO A 131 7.91 30.67 4.34
C PRO A 131 8.21 32.12 4.78
N ASN A 132 7.29 32.75 5.52
CA ASN A 132 7.43 34.11 6.03
C ASN A 132 8.35 34.24 7.25
N GLN A 133 8.77 33.12 7.85
CA GLN A 133 9.68 33.07 9.00
C GLN A 133 11.11 32.66 8.60
N MET A 134 11.29 32.24 7.32
CA MET A 134 12.61 31.85 6.84
C MET A 134 13.59 33.02 6.93
N PRO A 135 14.79 32.85 7.52
CA PRO A 135 15.81 33.90 7.52
C PRO A 135 16.09 34.39 6.10
N ALA A 136 16.04 35.72 5.90
CA ALA A 136 16.19 36.35 4.58
C ALA A 136 17.42 35.85 3.79
N PRO A 137 18.62 35.61 4.41
CA PRO A 137 19.78 35.08 3.71
C PRO A 137 19.61 33.66 3.15
N LEU A 138 18.67 32.86 3.67
CA LEU A 138 18.42 31.49 3.25
C LEU A 138 17.29 31.36 2.22
N VAL A 139 16.45 32.40 2.06
CA VAL A 139 15.30 32.39 1.14
C VAL A 139 15.72 32.02 -0.30
N PRO A 140 16.78 32.59 -0.90
CA PRO A 140 17.16 32.25 -2.27
C PRO A 140 17.51 30.77 -2.46
N TYR A 141 18.13 30.13 -1.47
CA TYR A 141 18.46 28.70 -1.51
C TYR A 141 17.20 27.84 -1.42
N ARG A 142 16.23 28.23 -0.58
CA ARG A 142 14.93 27.57 -0.48
C ARG A 142 14.15 27.60 -1.80
N GLU A 143 14.12 28.76 -2.46
CA GLU A 143 13.43 28.94 -3.74
C GLU A 143 14.10 28.15 -4.87
N GLU A 144 15.44 28.10 -4.90
CA GLU A 144 16.19 27.32 -5.87
C GLU A 144 15.95 25.83 -5.70
N GLU A 145 15.98 25.33 -4.46
CA GLU A 145 15.69 23.93 -4.18
C GLU A 145 14.30 23.53 -4.66
N LEU A 146 13.26 24.30 -4.31
CA LEU A 146 11.90 24.04 -4.77
C LEU A 146 11.75 24.13 -6.30
N ARG A 147 12.46 25.05 -6.96
CA ARG A 147 12.48 25.16 -8.43
C ARG A 147 13.09 23.89 -9.05
N ASN A 148 14.17 23.40 -8.49
CA ASN A 148 14.81 22.15 -8.94
C ASN A 148 13.87 20.96 -8.75
N LEU A 149 13.25 20.80 -7.58
CA LEU A 149 12.34 19.70 -7.28
C LEU A 149 11.09 19.69 -8.17
N ARG A 150 10.61 20.87 -8.57
CA ARG A 150 9.55 21.00 -9.59
C ARG A 150 10.01 20.70 -11.01
N GLY A 151 11.31 20.76 -11.26
CA GLY A 151 11.89 20.63 -12.59
C GLY A 151 11.52 21.79 -13.52
N ASP A 152 11.40 23.02 -12.97
CA ASP A 152 10.97 24.19 -13.73
C ASP A 152 11.90 24.45 -14.92
N ASP A 153 13.20 24.22 -14.73
CA ASP A 153 14.25 24.41 -15.73
C ASP A 153 14.68 23.08 -16.42
N ASN A 154 14.09 21.93 -16.04
CA ASN A 154 14.43 20.60 -16.56
C ASN A 154 13.19 19.89 -17.13
N PRO A 155 12.93 19.95 -18.44
CA PRO A 155 11.79 19.25 -19.05
C PRO A 155 11.99 17.74 -19.20
N GLY A 156 13.19 17.20 -18.90
CA GLY A 156 13.60 15.81 -19.13
C GLY A 156 14.31 15.62 -20.48
N PRO A 157 14.79 14.42 -20.81
CA PRO A 157 14.66 13.19 -20.02
C PRO A 157 15.43 13.26 -18.70
N TYR A 158 14.88 12.64 -17.66
CA TYR A 158 15.46 12.67 -16.32
C TYR A 158 16.53 11.63 -16.14
N LYS A 159 17.52 11.98 -15.31
CA LYS A 159 18.61 11.11 -14.87
C LYS A 159 18.50 10.92 -13.35
N ASP A 160 19.15 9.90 -12.83
CA ASP A 160 19.05 9.52 -11.41
C ASP A 160 19.37 10.69 -10.45
N HIS A 161 20.27 11.59 -10.83
CA HIS A 161 20.67 12.74 -10.02
C HIS A 161 19.74 13.96 -10.10
N ASP A 162 18.73 13.98 -10.99
CA ASP A 162 17.93 15.18 -11.25
C ASP A 162 17.00 15.57 -10.10
N ARG A 163 16.55 14.66 -9.27
CA ARG A 163 15.66 14.91 -8.13
C ARG A 163 14.37 15.66 -8.49
N VAL A 164 13.83 15.42 -9.68
CA VAL A 164 12.64 16.10 -10.18
C VAL A 164 11.40 15.27 -9.89
N TYR A 165 10.41 15.89 -9.24
CA TYR A 165 9.10 15.32 -8.98
C TYR A 165 8.09 15.91 -9.94
N ARG A 166 7.61 15.16 -10.93
CA ARG A 166 6.57 15.58 -11.87
C ARG A 166 5.49 14.53 -11.99
N TYR A 167 4.30 15.00 -12.29
CA TYR A 167 3.14 14.16 -12.54
C TYR A 167 3.12 13.60 -13.96
N ASP A 168 2.55 12.43 -14.10
CA ASP A 168 2.11 11.85 -15.38
C ASP A 168 0.87 10.99 -15.16
N VAL A 169 0.20 10.61 -16.25
CA VAL A 169 -0.90 9.65 -16.26
C VAL A 169 -0.36 8.22 -16.25
N TYR A 170 -1.21 7.24 -15.96
CA TYR A 170 -0.86 5.83 -16.02
C TYR A 170 -0.90 5.34 -17.48
N ASN A 171 0.10 5.70 -18.23
CA ASN A 171 0.28 5.34 -19.64
C ASN A 171 1.38 4.30 -19.85
N ASP A 172 1.85 3.69 -18.77
CA ASP A 172 2.91 2.69 -18.74
C ASP A 172 2.39 1.28 -18.39
N LEU A 173 1.06 1.08 -18.45
CA LEU A 173 0.45 -0.21 -18.10
C LEU A 173 0.43 -1.18 -19.29
N GLY A 174 0.35 -0.70 -20.52
CA GLY A 174 0.27 -1.51 -21.73
C GLY A 174 1.62 -1.78 -22.41
N GLU A 175 1.60 -2.67 -23.38
CA GLU A 175 2.69 -2.93 -24.32
C GLU A 175 2.17 -2.89 -25.76
N PRO A 176 1.77 -1.71 -26.28
CA PRO A 176 1.18 -1.59 -27.61
C PRO A 176 2.06 -2.13 -28.72
N ASP A 177 3.39 -1.91 -28.66
CA ASP A 177 4.35 -2.41 -29.67
C ASP A 177 4.41 -3.94 -29.73
N SER A 178 3.99 -4.62 -28.66
CA SER A 178 3.89 -6.10 -28.59
C SER A 178 2.44 -6.60 -28.77
N GLY A 179 1.52 -5.73 -29.20
CA GLY A 179 0.11 -6.07 -29.41
C GLY A 179 -0.71 -6.26 -28.14
N ASN A 180 -0.23 -5.76 -27.01
CA ASN A 180 -0.88 -5.88 -25.70
C ASN A 180 -1.18 -4.50 -25.06
N PRO A 181 -1.99 -3.65 -25.70
CA PRO A 181 -2.31 -2.32 -25.20
C PRO A 181 -3.18 -2.37 -23.94
N ARG A 182 -3.11 -1.30 -23.13
CA ARG A 182 -4.04 -1.01 -22.02
C ARG A 182 -4.52 0.43 -22.14
N PRO A 183 -5.73 0.74 -21.66
CA PRO A 183 -6.19 2.12 -21.59
C PRO A 183 -5.22 2.98 -20.78
N VAL A 184 -5.01 4.21 -21.20
CA VAL A 184 -4.33 5.22 -20.38
C VAL A 184 -5.29 5.64 -19.27
N LEU A 185 -4.87 5.51 -18.01
CA LEU A 185 -5.69 5.93 -16.88
C LEU A 185 -5.23 7.30 -16.37
N GLY A 186 -6.19 8.18 -16.17
CA GLY A 186 -5.97 9.57 -15.80
C GLY A 186 -5.92 10.51 -17.01
N GLY A 187 -6.26 11.77 -16.77
CA GLY A 187 -6.26 12.81 -17.80
C GLY A 187 -7.47 12.82 -18.73
N SER A 188 -8.45 11.97 -18.48
CA SER A 188 -9.68 11.91 -19.27
C SER A 188 -10.90 11.61 -18.41
N ASP A 189 -12.07 12.06 -18.87
CA ASP A 189 -13.35 11.72 -18.22
C ASP A 189 -13.71 10.24 -18.42
N GLU A 190 -13.15 9.57 -19.43
CA GLU A 190 -13.42 8.16 -19.69
C GLU A 190 -12.73 7.26 -18.64
N HIS A 191 -11.47 7.59 -18.33
CA HIS A 191 -10.64 6.83 -17.39
C HIS A 191 -10.00 7.76 -16.34
N PRO A 192 -10.78 8.40 -15.44
CA PRO A 192 -10.21 9.24 -14.39
C PRO A 192 -9.34 8.43 -13.45
N TYR A 193 -8.18 9.00 -13.07
CA TYR A 193 -7.26 8.31 -12.15
C TYR A 193 -6.33 9.31 -11.46
N PRO A 194 -5.79 9.01 -10.24
CA PRO A 194 -4.76 9.84 -9.64
C PRO A 194 -3.50 9.84 -10.50
N ARG A 195 -2.69 10.89 -10.41
CA ARG A 195 -1.44 10.97 -11.16
C ARG A 195 -0.35 10.19 -10.47
N ARG A 196 0.60 9.71 -11.27
CA ARG A 196 1.83 9.06 -10.84
C ARG A 196 3.07 9.92 -11.06
N CYS A 197 4.18 9.53 -10.47
CA CYS A 197 5.47 10.14 -10.77
C CYS A 197 5.87 9.86 -12.23
N ARG A 198 6.29 10.93 -12.94
CA ARG A 198 6.71 10.85 -14.34
C ARG A 198 8.04 10.10 -14.45
N THR A 199 8.05 9.04 -15.25
CA THR A 199 9.25 8.24 -15.52
C THR A 199 10.12 8.79 -16.65
N GLY A 200 9.55 9.59 -17.54
CA GLY A 200 10.25 10.18 -18.68
C GLY A 200 10.66 9.19 -19.76
N ARG A 201 10.09 7.97 -19.78
CA ARG A 201 10.37 6.99 -20.83
C ARG A 201 9.85 7.46 -22.19
N ARG A 202 10.49 7.00 -23.26
CA ARG A 202 10.03 7.28 -24.63
C ARG A 202 8.65 6.68 -24.86
N ARG A 203 7.91 7.28 -25.78
CA ARG A 203 6.61 6.74 -26.23
C ARG A 203 6.80 5.47 -27.06
N THR A 204 5.77 4.62 -27.13
CA THR A 204 5.75 3.45 -27.99
C THR A 204 5.64 3.86 -29.47
N ASN A 205 5.99 2.96 -30.39
CA ASN A 205 5.92 3.24 -31.83
C ASN A 205 4.49 3.14 -32.37
N THR A 206 3.67 2.28 -31.77
CA THR A 206 2.29 1.99 -32.25
C THR A 206 1.24 2.87 -31.56
N ASP A 207 1.54 3.40 -30.37
CA ASP A 207 0.66 4.28 -29.60
C ASP A 207 1.47 5.42 -28.98
N PRO A 208 1.34 6.66 -29.50
CA PRO A 208 2.09 7.81 -29.00
C PRO A 208 1.66 8.28 -27.62
N ASP A 209 0.53 7.83 -27.08
CA ASP A 209 0.05 8.17 -25.74
C ASP A 209 0.60 7.23 -24.66
N SER A 210 1.10 6.04 -25.05
CA SER A 210 1.66 5.05 -24.13
C SER A 210 3.18 5.15 -24.05
N GLU A 211 3.74 5.04 -22.84
CA GLU A 211 5.17 4.89 -22.61
C GLU A 211 5.65 3.48 -22.96
N SER A 212 6.83 3.40 -23.59
CA SER A 212 7.45 2.11 -23.84
C SER A 212 8.01 1.52 -22.54
N ARG A 213 7.85 0.21 -22.38
CA ARG A 213 8.50 -0.54 -21.31
C ARG A 213 9.64 -1.37 -21.88
N ASN A 214 10.80 -1.29 -21.24
CA ASN A 214 11.84 -2.25 -21.57
C ASN A 214 11.48 -3.56 -20.86
N VAL A 215 11.16 -4.58 -21.63
CA VAL A 215 10.94 -5.93 -21.12
C VAL A 215 12.31 -6.52 -20.79
N GLY A 216 12.86 -6.11 -19.65
CA GLY A 216 14.10 -6.64 -19.10
C GLY A 216 13.78 -7.48 -17.86
N PHE A 217 14.77 -8.21 -17.40
CA PHE A 217 14.68 -8.94 -16.11
C PHE A 217 14.26 -7.97 -14.99
N PRO A 218 13.45 -8.40 -14.00
CA PRO A 218 12.89 -7.51 -12.96
C PRO A 218 13.92 -6.73 -12.14
N LEU A 219 15.21 -7.04 -12.25
CA LEU A 219 16.30 -6.41 -11.51
C LEU A 219 16.88 -5.16 -12.20
N THR A 220 16.43 -4.82 -13.42
CA THR A 220 16.90 -3.62 -14.10
C THR A 220 15.83 -2.54 -14.02
N ASN A 221 16.11 -1.48 -13.27
CA ASN A 221 15.25 -0.31 -13.19
C ASN A 221 15.32 0.47 -14.51
N HIS A 222 14.30 0.35 -15.35
CA HIS A 222 14.19 1.10 -16.61
C HIS A 222 13.19 2.26 -16.51
N PHE A 223 12.97 2.77 -15.31
CA PHE A 223 12.10 3.92 -15.05
C PHE A 223 12.83 4.90 -14.13
N TYR A 224 12.51 6.19 -14.31
CA TYR A 224 12.98 7.23 -13.43
C TYR A 224 12.07 7.31 -12.21
N VAL A 225 12.69 7.34 -11.05
CA VAL A 225 12.17 7.83 -9.77
C VAL A 225 13.31 8.63 -9.16
N PRO A 226 13.07 9.79 -8.53
CA PRO A 226 14.13 10.53 -7.85
C PRO A 226 14.96 9.60 -6.96
N ARG A 227 16.29 9.74 -7.04
CA ARG A 227 17.22 8.77 -6.39
C ARG A 227 16.99 8.63 -4.89
N ASP A 228 16.55 9.71 -4.24
CA ASP A 228 16.27 9.73 -2.80
C ASP A 228 15.03 8.88 -2.42
N GLU A 229 14.16 8.56 -3.39
CA GLU A 229 12.97 7.74 -3.22
C GLU A 229 13.20 6.24 -3.50
N VAL A 230 14.35 5.89 -4.06
CA VAL A 230 14.71 4.50 -4.36
C VAL A 230 15.03 3.77 -3.07
N PHE A 231 14.56 2.53 -2.95
CA PHE A 231 14.90 1.68 -1.81
C PHE A 231 16.36 1.77 -1.43
N ASN A 232 16.66 1.83 -0.15
CA ASN A 232 18.00 1.65 0.34
C ASN A 232 18.52 0.23 0.01
N ASP A 233 19.82 0.01 0.12
CA ASP A 233 20.44 -1.25 -0.30
C ASP A 233 19.93 -2.47 0.50
N ARG A 234 19.54 -2.29 1.79
CA ARG A 234 18.98 -3.37 2.61
C ARG A 234 17.62 -3.80 2.10
N LYS A 235 16.70 -2.85 1.95
CA LYS A 235 15.36 -3.11 1.44
C LYS A 235 15.38 -3.62 0.01
N LYS A 236 16.27 -3.07 -0.82
CA LYS A 236 16.47 -3.53 -2.19
C LYS A 236 16.95 -4.98 -2.22
N ALA A 237 17.95 -5.36 -1.43
CA ALA A 237 18.45 -6.73 -1.36
C ALA A 237 17.36 -7.69 -0.86
N TYR A 238 16.59 -7.29 0.14
CA TYR A 238 15.45 -8.06 0.65
C TYR A 238 14.38 -8.26 -0.44
N PHE A 239 13.99 -7.17 -1.11
CA PHE A 239 12.98 -7.19 -2.16
C PHE A 239 13.43 -7.99 -3.39
N ASP A 240 14.68 -7.82 -3.82
CA ASP A 240 15.27 -8.55 -4.95
C ASP A 240 15.33 -10.06 -4.68
N THR A 241 15.64 -10.48 -3.44
CA THR A 241 15.64 -11.89 -3.02
C THR A 241 14.24 -12.50 -3.12
N ASN A 242 13.23 -11.81 -2.61
CA ASN A 242 11.85 -12.29 -2.64
C ASN A 242 11.24 -12.23 -4.06
N ASN A 243 11.58 -11.22 -4.85
CA ASN A 243 11.21 -11.17 -6.28
C ASN A 243 11.86 -12.31 -7.08
N LEU A 244 13.08 -12.67 -6.77
CA LEU A 244 13.73 -13.83 -7.40
C LEU A 244 12.99 -15.12 -7.04
N LYS A 245 12.61 -15.30 -5.77
CA LYS A 245 11.77 -16.42 -5.33
C LYS A 245 10.46 -16.46 -6.12
N LEU A 246 9.74 -15.35 -6.19
CA LEU A 246 8.50 -15.21 -6.96
C LEU A 246 8.69 -15.54 -8.45
N TYR A 247 9.73 -15.00 -9.09
CA TYR A 247 10.05 -15.26 -10.48
C TYR A 247 10.34 -16.74 -10.75
N ILE A 248 11.16 -17.38 -9.89
CA ILE A 248 11.48 -18.82 -9.99
C ILE A 248 10.18 -19.64 -9.88
N MET A 249 9.31 -19.31 -8.94
CA MET A 249 8.05 -20.01 -8.73
C MET A 249 7.09 -19.86 -9.91
N GLN A 250 6.95 -18.65 -10.46
CA GLN A 250 6.14 -18.42 -11.66
C GLN A 250 6.67 -19.19 -12.88
N LYS A 251 7.99 -19.22 -13.09
CA LYS A 251 8.61 -19.96 -14.19
C LYS A 251 8.54 -21.46 -13.99
N TYR A 252 8.68 -21.93 -12.77
CA TYR A 252 8.49 -23.33 -12.42
C TYR A 252 7.05 -23.78 -12.70
N ALA A 253 6.07 -23.01 -12.26
CA ALA A 253 4.67 -23.27 -12.56
C ALA A 253 4.42 -23.29 -14.09
N THR A 254 4.95 -22.31 -14.83
CA THR A 254 4.85 -22.26 -16.28
C THR A 254 5.53 -23.45 -16.98
N PHE A 255 6.68 -23.88 -16.48
CA PHE A 255 7.39 -25.04 -17.05
C PHE A 255 6.65 -26.35 -16.80
N LEU A 256 6.14 -26.57 -15.59
CA LEU A 256 5.32 -27.72 -15.29
C LEU A 256 4.10 -27.81 -16.22
N LEU A 257 3.48 -26.68 -16.55
CA LEU A 257 2.40 -26.60 -17.54
C LEU A 257 2.77 -27.12 -18.94
N HIS A 258 4.05 -27.01 -19.33
CA HIS A 258 4.51 -27.41 -20.64
C HIS A 258 5.13 -28.83 -20.66
N ALA A 259 5.48 -29.39 -19.51
CA ALA A 259 6.20 -30.65 -19.42
C ALA A 259 5.30 -31.89 -19.59
N ASP A 260 4.02 -31.79 -19.23
CA ASP A 260 3.06 -32.88 -19.41
C ASP A 260 1.66 -32.37 -19.73
N GLN A 261 1.27 -32.40 -20.99
CA GLN A 261 -0.07 -31.96 -21.43
C GLN A 261 -1.20 -32.93 -20.97
N GLN A 262 -0.90 -34.01 -20.29
CA GLN A 262 -1.88 -35.03 -19.92
C GLN A 262 -2.36 -34.94 -18.46
N THR A 263 -1.64 -34.25 -17.60
CA THR A 263 -2.06 -34.00 -16.20
C THR A 263 -2.28 -32.51 -15.97
N PRO A 264 -3.53 -32.06 -15.78
CA PRO A 264 -3.78 -30.70 -15.33
C PRO A 264 -3.15 -30.51 -13.93
N PHE A 265 -2.52 -29.34 -13.67
CA PHE A 265 -2.01 -28.95 -12.36
C PHE A 265 -3.19 -28.68 -11.42
N GLU A 266 -3.81 -29.73 -10.94
CA GLU A 266 -4.94 -29.68 -10.04
C GLU A 266 -4.55 -30.25 -8.68
N PHE A 267 -5.20 -29.75 -7.64
CA PHE A 267 -5.14 -30.37 -6.33
C PHE A 267 -6.15 -31.52 -6.27
N ASP A 268 -5.74 -32.66 -5.76
CA ASP A 268 -6.64 -33.78 -5.54
C ASP A 268 -7.27 -33.79 -4.14
N SER A 269 -6.64 -33.10 -3.17
CA SER A 269 -7.09 -33.04 -1.78
C SER A 269 -6.56 -31.80 -1.03
N PHE A 270 -7.18 -31.44 0.09
CA PHE A 270 -6.63 -30.39 0.99
C PHE A 270 -5.26 -30.79 1.54
N ALA A 271 -4.94 -32.07 1.62
CA ALA A 271 -3.59 -32.52 1.96
C ALA A 271 -2.55 -32.13 0.91
N ASP A 272 -2.91 -32.14 -0.38
CA ASP A 272 -2.04 -31.66 -1.45
C ASP A 272 -1.80 -30.14 -1.34
N VAL A 273 -2.84 -29.38 -1.00
CA VAL A 273 -2.68 -27.94 -0.73
C VAL A 273 -1.72 -27.73 0.43
N LEU A 274 -1.88 -28.47 1.54
CA LEU A 274 -1.01 -28.37 2.70
C LEU A 274 0.44 -28.82 2.41
N SER A 275 0.67 -29.63 1.39
CA SER A 275 2.02 -30.04 0.99
C SER A 275 2.87 -28.88 0.45
N LEU A 276 2.26 -27.75 0.09
CA LEU A 276 2.97 -26.54 -0.33
C LEU A 276 3.68 -25.80 0.82
N TYR A 277 3.39 -26.16 2.08
CA TYR A 277 3.88 -25.45 3.27
C TYR A 277 4.93 -26.27 4.04
N ASP A 278 5.50 -25.69 5.10
CA ASP A 278 6.71 -26.14 5.84
C ASP A 278 6.81 -27.63 6.22
N GLU A 279 5.70 -28.35 6.31
CA GLU A 279 5.69 -29.81 6.54
C GLU A 279 5.79 -30.61 5.23
N GLY A 280 5.68 -29.94 4.08
CA GLY A 280 5.85 -30.52 2.75
C GLY A 280 7.21 -30.18 2.14
N SER A 281 7.73 -31.04 1.28
CA SER A 281 8.88 -30.72 0.43
C SER A 281 8.44 -30.71 -1.04
N ILE A 282 8.60 -29.56 -1.72
CA ILE A 282 8.56 -29.54 -3.16
C ILE A 282 9.98 -29.85 -3.63
N ASN A 283 10.25 -31.08 -4.05
CA ASN A 283 11.52 -31.46 -4.66
C ASN A 283 11.53 -30.91 -6.08
N LEU A 284 12.35 -29.89 -6.33
CA LEU A 284 12.54 -29.39 -7.69
C LEU A 284 13.42 -30.35 -8.49
N PRO A 285 13.07 -30.68 -9.74
CA PRO A 285 13.85 -31.57 -10.57
C PRO A 285 15.26 -31.00 -10.83
N GLY A 286 16.28 -31.88 -10.87
CA GLY A 286 17.69 -31.47 -11.06
C GLY A 286 17.98 -30.70 -12.37
N TRP A 287 17.09 -30.75 -13.37
CA TRP A 287 17.21 -29.93 -14.60
C TRP A 287 16.95 -28.44 -14.34
N LEU A 288 16.30 -28.04 -13.24
CA LEU A 288 16.11 -26.63 -12.89
C LEU A 288 17.45 -25.94 -12.64
N ASN A 289 18.46 -26.68 -12.15
CA ASN A 289 19.83 -26.16 -12.05
C ASN A 289 20.38 -25.76 -13.42
N THR A 290 20.07 -26.51 -14.49
CA THR A 290 20.49 -26.19 -15.87
C THR A 290 19.73 -24.98 -16.39
N PHE A 291 18.48 -24.79 -16.03
CA PHE A 291 17.67 -23.63 -16.37
C PHE A 291 18.12 -22.36 -15.67
N LEU A 292 18.60 -22.48 -14.44
CA LEU A 292 19.09 -21.36 -13.64
C LEU A 292 20.54 -20.93 -14.02
N GLN A 293 21.29 -21.78 -14.72
CA GLN A 293 22.65 -21.50 -15.17
C GLN A 293 22.79 -20.19 -15.98
N PRO A 294 21.93 -19.84 -16.91
CA PRO A 294 21.97 -18.55 -17.61
C PRO A 294 21.70 -17.36 -16.68
N LEU A 295 20.95 -17.56 -15.58
CA LEU A 295 20.62 -16.54 -14.60
C LEU A 295 21.79 -16.28 -13.62
N LEU A 296 22.68 -17.28 -13.46
CA LEU A 296 23.89 -17.18 -12.62
C LEU A 296 24.85 -16.08 -13.07
N GLY A 297 24.81 -15.69 -14.35
CA GLY A 297 25.62 -14.58 -14.88
C GLY A 297 24.99 -13.19 -14.67
N ILE A 298 23.70 -13.15 -14.27
CA ILE A 298 22.93 -11.90 -14.15
C ILE A 298 22.62 -11.59 -12.68
N ILE A 299 22.51 -12.64 -11.85
CA ILE A 299 22.14 -12.52 -10.44
C ILE A 299 23.39 -12.58 -9.57
N PRO A 300 23.56 -11.68 -8.59
CA PRO A 300 24.67 -11.79 -7.63
C PRO A 300 24.66 -13.17 -6.93
N PHE A 301 25.81 -13.85 -6.96
CA PHE A 301 25.97 -15.21 -6.42
C PHE A 301 25.52 -15.34 -4.95
N LYS A 302 25.65 -14.25 -4.15
CA LYS A 302 25.17 -14.21 -2.75
C LYS A 302 23.63 -14.31 -2.66
N LEU A 303 22.90 -13.67 -3.57
CA LEU A 303 21.44 -13.73 -3.63
C LEU A 303 20.98 -15.14 -3.99
N LEU A 304 21.69 -15.78 -4.90
CA LEU A 304 21.39 -17.15 -5.31
C LEU A 304 21.67 -18.16 -4.17
N GLN A 305 22.73 -17.94 -3.38
CA GLN A 305 23.04 -18.79 -2.22
C GLN A 305 21.98 -18.71 -1.11
N GLN A 306 21.26 -17.60 -0.97
CA GLN A 306 20.17 -17.46 0.00
C GLN A 306 18.93 -18.27 -0.40
N VAL A 307 18.75 -18.49 -1.70
CA VAL A 307 17.62 -19.24 -2.27
C VAL A 307 17.98 -20.73 -2.50
N LEU A 308 19.29 -21.06 -2.62
CA LEU A 308 19.81 -22.42 -2.82
C LEU A 308 20.33 -22.98 -1.50
N THR A 309 19.88 -24.18 -1.12
CA THR A 309 20.51 -24.91 -0.02
C THR A 309 21.82 -25.58 -0.46
N PRO A 310 22.76 -25.89 0.49
CA PRO A 310 24.08 -26.48 0.16
C PRO A 310 24.02 -27.80 -0.61
N ASP A 311 22.89 -28.53 -0.54
CA ASP A 311 22.74 -29.86 -1.15
C ASP A 311 22.08 -29.85 -2.54
N SER A 312 22.08 -28.67 -3.22
CA SER A 312 21.48 -28.48 -4.56
C SER A 312 19.99 -28.87 -4.69
N GLU A 313 19.29 -29.08 -3.60
CA GLU A 313 17.84 -29.25 -3.59
C GLU A 313 17.16 -27.90 -3.35
N PHE A 314 16.38 -27.44 -4.32
CA PHE A 314 15.48 -26.30 -4.16
C PHE A 314 14.34 -26.72 -3.24
N ILE A 315 14.38 -26.31 -1.99
CA ILE A 315 13.25 -26.47 -1.08
C ILE A 315 12.44 -25.18 -1.13
N LEU A 316 11.46 -25.12 -2.05
CA LEU A 316 10.47 -24.04 -2.05
C LEU A 316 9.40 -24.37 -1.02
N LYS A 317 9.61 -23.89 0.20
CA LYS A 317 8.63 -23.99 1.27
C LYS A 317 8.00 -22.63 1.51
N PHE A 318 6.68 -22.65 1.71
CA PHE A 318 5.97 -21.50 2.24
C PHE A 318 5.79 -21.69 3.75
N PRO A 319 5.93 -20.63 4.57
CA PRO A 319 5.51 -20.70 5.97
C PRO A 319 4.03 -21.06 6.05
N LEU A 320 3.64 -21.98 6.93
CA LEU A 320 2.22 -22.30 7.08
C LEU A 320 1.46 -21.07 7.62
N PRO A 321 0.41 -20.58 6.91
CA PRO A 321 -0.39 -19.45 7.38
C PRO A 321 -0.92 -19.70 8.79
N VAL A 322 -0.84 -18.68 9.65
CA VAL A 322 -1.16 -18.82 11.09
C VAL A 322 -2.57 -19.34 11.32
N VAL A 323 -3.55 -18.87 10.53
CA VAL A 323 -4.96 -19.30 10.65
C VAL A 323 -5.13 -20.80 10.40
N ILE A 324 -4.34 -21.39 9.51
CA ILE A 324 -4.40 -22.84 9.20
C ILE A 324 -3.56 -23.66 10.16
N ARG A 325 -2.48 -23.07 10.69
CA ARG A 325 -1.63 -23.72 11.70
C ARG A 325 -2.40 -23.98 12.99
N GLU A 326 -3.22 -23.02 13.43
CA GLU A 326 -4.00 -23.15 14.66
C GLU A 326 -5.24 -24.04 14.49
N ASP A 327 -5.96 -23.92 13.34
CA ASP A 327 -7.10 -24.78 13.02
C ASP A 327 -7.23 -24.98 11.50
N LYS A 328 -7.05 -26.20 11.03
CA LYS A 328 -7.10 -26.58 9.60
C LYS A 328 -8.50 -26.51 8.99
N THR A 329 -9.55 -26.39 9.80
CA THR A 329 -10.95 -26.52 9.37
C THR A 329 -11.82 -25.30 9.65
N ALA A 330 -11.37 -24.39 10.53
CA ALA A 330 -12.16 -23.22 10.92
C ALA A 330 -12.58 -22.35 9.73
N TRP A 331 -11.77 -22.23 8.68
CA TRP A 331 -12.06 -21.48 7.46
C TRP A 331 -13.33 -21.94 6.74
N GLN A 332 -13.77 -23.19 6.96
CA GLN A 332 -15.00 -23.74 6.38
C GLN A 332 -16.26 -23.27 7.11
N THR A 333 -16.12 -22.76 8.34
CA THR A 333 -17.25 -22.37 9.16
C THR A 333 -17.84 -21.02 8.71
N ASP A 334 -19.15 -20.86 8.97
CA ASP A 334 -19.84 -19.59 8.70
C ASP A 334 -19.35 -18.47 9.63
N GLU A 335 -18.94 -18.82 10.84
CA GLU A 335 -18.45 -17.86 11.83
C GLU A 335 -17.11 -17.26 11.39
N GLU A 336 -16.14 -18.07 10.93
CA GLU A 336 -14.86 -17.56 10.45
C GLU A 336 -15.01 -16.77 9.15
N PHE A 337 -15.81 -17.30 8.21
CA PHE A 337 -16.11 -16.56 6.97
C PHE A 337 -16.64 -15.15 7.25
N ALA A 338 -17.62 -15.03 8.17
CA ALA A 338 -18.21 -13.73 8.51
C ALA A 338 -17.25 -12.84 9.33
N ARG A 339 -16.45 -13.45 10.25
CA ARG A 339 -15.45 -12.76 11.04
C ARG A 339 -14.37 -12.12 10.17
N GLU A 340 -13.93 -12.79 9.11
CA GLU A 340 -12.93 -12.23 8.17
C GLU A 340 -13.40 -10.92 7.53
N MET A 341 -14.71 -10.65 7.44
CA MET A 341 -15.23 -9.38 6.95
C MET A 341 -15.07 -8.23 7.96
N LEU A 342 -14.72 -8.53 9.22
CA LEU A 342 -14.46 -7.56 10.29
C LEU A 342 -12.99 -7.50 10.71
N ALA A 343 -12.25 -8.58 10.50
CA ALA A 343 -10.91 -8.77 11.06
C ALA A 343 -9.93 -9.47 10.10
N GLY A 344 -10.34 -9.75 8.86
CA GLY A 344 -9.49 -10.37 7.84
C GLY A 344 -8.74 -9.35 7.00
N THR A 345 -8.46 -9.72 5.74
CA THR A 345 -7.68 -8.90 4.80
C THR A 345 -8.43 -7.66 4.29
N ASN A 346 -9.78 -7.70 4.26
CA ASN A 346 -10.58 -6.64 3.64
C ASN A 346 -11.72 -6.15 4.56
N PRO A 347 -11.40 -5.63 5.74
CA PRO A 347 -12.42 -5.22 6.72
C PRO A 347 -13.09 -3.88 6.39
N VAL A 348 -12.80 -3.30 5.23
CA VAL A 348 -13.23 -1.95 4.84
C VAL A 348 -14.46 -1.92 3.91
N VAL A 349 -15.00 -3.08 3.54
CA VAL A 349 -16.07 -3.18 2.52
C VAL A 349 -17.46 -3.39 3.12
N ILE A 350 -17.57 -4.12 4.21
CA ILE A 350 -18.86 -4.41 4.84
C ILE A 350 -19.61 -3.11 5.19
N ARG A 351 -20.88 -3.02 4.80
CA ARG A 351 -21.77 -1.89 5.10
C ARG A 351 -23.09 -2.35 5.70
N ARG A 352 -23.74 -1.47 6.45
CA ARG A 352 -25.12 -1.67 6.91
C ARG A 352 -26.06 -1.66 5.72
N LEU A 353 -27.05 -2.56 5.72
CA LEU A 353 -28.15 -2.49 4.78
C LEU A 353 -29.23 -1.53 5.32
N GLY A 354 -29.57 -0.51 4.53
CA GLY A 354 -30.57 0.48 4.91
C GLY A 354 -31.99 -0.11 4.93
N GLU A 355 -32.87 0.43 5.77
CA GLU A 355 -34.26 -0.02 5.90
C GLU A 355 -35.03 -0.03 4.58
N THR A 356 -34.74 0.92 3.67
CA THR A 356 -35.41 1.05 2.36
C THR A 356 -34.66 0.34 1.23
N GLU A 357 -33.51 -0.30 1.54
CA GLU A 357 -32.66 -0.98 0.56
C GLU A 357 -32.95 -2.49 0.43
N PHE A 358 -33.91 -3.03 1.17
CA PHE A 358 -34.23 -4.45 1.06
C PHE A 358 -35.44 -4.67 0.12
N PRO A 359 -35.35 -5.59 -0.85
CA PRO A 359 -34.16 -6.28 -1.35
C PRO A 359 -33.11 -5.30 -1.90
N PRO A 360 -31.78 -5.67 -1.85
CA PRO A 360 -30.73 -4.80 -2.35
C PRO A 360 -30.98 -4.34 -3.79
N LYS A 361 -30.76 -3.06 -4.06
CA LYS A 361 -31.01 -2.45 -5.37
C LYS A 361 -29.72 -2.17 -6.10
N SER A 362 -29.72 -2.43 -7.41
CA SER A 362 -28.61 -2.06 -8.29
C SER A 362 -28.63 -0.57 -8.62
N LYS A 363 -27.42 0.01 -8.73
CA LYS A 363 -27.18 1.39 -9.19
C LYS A 363 -26.66 1.44 -10.62
N LEU A 364 -26.59 0.30 -11.32
CA LEU A 364 -26.15 0.24 -12.71
C LEU A 364 -27.06 1.04 -13.61
N ASP A 365 -26.47 1.66 -14.64
CA ASP A 365 -27.19 2.48 -15.64
C ASP A 365 -28.28 1.67 -16.36
N THR A 366 -29.50 2.02 -16.13
CA THR A 366 -30.69 1.34 -16.73
C THR A 366 -30.81 1.50 -18.24
N SER A 367 -30.01 2.40 -18.85
CA SER A 367 -29.91 2.50 -20.31
C SER A 367 -29.05 1.39 -20.93
N LYS A 368 -28.19 0.77 -20.16
CA LYS A 368 -27.29 -0.33 -20.57
C LYS A 368 -27.72 -1.67 -19.98
N TYR A 369 -28.26 -1.64 -18.79
CA TYR A 369 -28.63 -2.82 -18.02
C TYR A 369 -30.12 -2.85 -17.73
N HIS A 370 -30.75 -4.02 -17.83
CA HIS A 370 -32.07 -4.25 -17.30
C HIS A 370 -32.03 -4.20 -15.75
N ASN A 371 -33.19 -4.40 -15.12
CA ASN A 371 -33.28 -4.48 -13.67
C ASN A 371 -32.28 -5.51 -13.11
N GLN A 372 -31.28 -5.04 -12.39
CA GLN A 372 -30.21 -5.82 -11.73
C GLN A 372 -30.42 -5.88 -10.20
N ASN A 373 -31.61 -5.60 -9.70
CA ASN A 373 -31.95 -5.70 -8.28
C ASN A 373 -31.81 -7.13 -7.77
N SER A 374 -31.45 -7.25 -6.49
CA SER A 374 -31.27 -8.54 -5.85
C SER A 374 -32.51 -9.41 -5.87
N ARG A 375 -32.30 -10.72 -5.97
CA ARG A 375 -33.32 -11.76 -5.86
C ARG A 375 -33.46 -12.30 -4.44
N ILE A 376 -32.70 -11.79 -3.50
CA ILE A 376 -32.81 -12.14 -2.10
C ILE A 376 -34.17 -11.66 -1.60
N THR A 377 -34.97 -12.57 -1.03
CA THR A 377 -36.27 -12.28 -0.45
C THR A 377 -36.25 -12.48 1.06
N ALA A 378 -37.30 -12.05 1.75
CA ALA A 378 -37.45 -12.28 3.19
C ALA A 378 -37.31 -13.78 3.55
N ALA A 379 -37.94 -14.67 2.79
CA ALA A 379 -37.87 -16.12 3.03
C ALA A 379 -36.46 -16.70 3.01
N HIS A 380 -35.50 -16.10 2.27
CA HIS A 380 -34.09 -16.55 2.27
C HIS A 380 -33.35 -16.18 3.57
N VAL A 381 -33.83 -15.17 4.30
CA VAL A 381 -33.15 -14.60 5.47
C VAL A 381 -33.85 -15.01 6.76
N GLU A 382 -35.15 -15.24 6.73
CA GLU A 382 -35.98 -15.53 7.89
C GLU A 382 -35.47 -16.66 8.75
N LYS A 383 -35.01 -17.78 8.15
CA LYS A 383 -34.51 -18.94 8.89
C LYS A 383 -33.31 -18.55 9.80
N CYS A 384 -32.46 -17.61 9.36
CA CYS A 384 -31.34 -17.11 10.14
C CYS A 384 -31.81 -16.19 11.28
N LEU A 385 -32.86 -15.41 11.06
CA LEU A 385 -33.41 -14.44 12.02
C LEU A 385 -34.31 -15.09 13.07
N GLU A 386 -35.04 -16.16 12.72
CA GLU A 386 -35.94 -16.92 13.61
C GLU A 386 -35.26 -17.45 14.85
N VAL A 387 -33.95 -17.77 14.77
CA VAL A 387 -33.15 -18.22 15.91
C VAL A 387 -33.18 -17.20 17.06
N GLU A 388 -33.32 -15.91 16.73
CA GLU A 388 -33.41 -14.80 17.68
C GLU A 388 -34.81 -14.15 17.72
N GLY A 389 -35.80 -14.76 17.07
CA GLY A 389 -37.18 -14.34 17.09
C GLY A 389 -37.47 -13.03 16.34
N LEU A 390 -36.67 -12.70 15.33
CA LEU A 390 -36.76 -11.44 14.58
C LEU A 390 -37.39 -11.64 13.21
N THR A 391 -38.16 -10.64 12.74
CA THR A 391 -38.52 -10.49 11.34
C THR A 391 -37.46 -9.70 10.58
N VAL A 392 -37.49 -9.71 9.24
CA VAL A 392 -36.57 -8.93 8.40
C VAL A 392 -36.69 -7.43 8.67
N GLU A 393 -37.94 -6.95 8.81
CA GLU A 393 -38.25 -5.54 9.10
C GLU A 393 -37.65 -5.10 10.45
N GLN A 394 -37.77 -5.96 11.46
CA GLN A 394 -37.17 -5.70 12.77
C GLN A 394 -35.65 -5.69 12.72
N ALA A 395 -35.05 -6.66 12.04
CA ALA A 395 -33.60 -6.73 11.90
C ALA A 395 -33.03 -5.53 11.10
N LEU A 396 -33.74 -5.02 10.10
CA LEU A 396 -33.39 -3.78 9.38
C LEU A 396 -33.50 -2.55 10.28
N ALA A 397 -34.63 -2.39 10.98
CA ALA A 397 -34.85 -1.26 11.89
C ALA A 397 -33.84 -1.21 13.03
N ASP A 398 -33.48 -2.38 13.57
CA ASP A 398 -32.46 -2.51 14.61
C ASP A 398 -31.03 -2.36 14.09
N GLY A 399 -30.83 -2.23 12.75
CA GLY A 399 -29.52 -2.09 12.12
C GLY A 399 -28.64 -3.33 12.20
N ARG A 400 -29.28 -4.52 12.17
CA ARG A 400 -28.62 -5.82 12.37
C ARG A 400 -28.36 -6.59 11.07
N LEU A 401 -28.76 -6.04 9.90
CA LEU A 401 -28.44 -6.59 8.60
C LEU A 401 -27.34 -5.79 7.91
N PHE A 402 -26.33 -6.51 7.45
CA PHE A 402 -25.17 -5.98 6.73
C PHE A 402 -25.05 -6.64 5.38
N ILE A 403 -24.31 -6.01 4.48
CA ILE A 403 -24.10 -6.52 3.11
C ILE A 403 -22.66 -6.34 2.67
N LEU A 404 -22.14 -7.37 1.96
CA LEU A 404 -21.04 -7.25 1.02
C LEU A 404 -21.64 -7.22 -0.38
N ASP A 405 -21.48 -6.13 -1.08
CA ASP A 405 -22.08 -5.92 -2.40
C ASP A 405 -21.01 -5.68 -3.44
N HIS A 406 -20.61 -6.74 -4.11
CA HIS A 406 -19.65 -6.70 -5.23
C HIS A 406 -20.34 -6.73 -6.59
N HIS A 407 -21.68 -6.84 -6.62
CA HIS A 407 -22.46 -7.07 -7.84
C HIS A 407 -22.24 -5.99 -8.90
N ASP A 408 -22.54 -4.75 -8.56
CA ASP A 408 -22.55 -3.65 -9.53
C ASP A 408 -21.16 -3.31 -10.05
N HIS A 409 -20.13 -3.58 -9.25
CA HIS A 409 -18.74 -3.31 -9.63
C HIS A 409 -18.19 -4.33 -10.63
N PHE A 410 -18.63 -5.59 -10.55
CA PHE A 410 -18.08 -6.66 -11.40
C PHE A 410 -19.00 -7.03 -12.55
N MET A 411 -20.33 -6.86 -12.43
CA MET A 411 -21.28 -7.21 -13.48
C MET A 411 -20.91 -6.66 -14.86
N PRO A 412 -20.39 -5.42 -15.01
CA PRO A 412 -19.99 -4.88 -16.31
C PRO A 412 -18.85 -5.64 -17.00
N TYR A 413 -18.03 -6.34 -16.24
CA TYR A 413 -16.81 -6.99 -16.74
C TYR A 413 -16.93 -8.52 -16.85
N LEU A 414 -18.01 -9.11 -16.29
CA LEU A 414 -18.12 -10.56 -16.18
C LEU A 414 -18.23 -11.29 -17.50
N LEU A 415 -18.83 -10.68 -18.54
CA LEU A 415 -18.87 -11.30 -19.85
C LEU A 415 -17.46 -11.55 -20.39
N ASP A 416 -16.65 -10.51 -20.34
CA ASP A 416 -15.26 -10.58 -20.82
C ASP A 416 -14.39 -11.44 -19.91
N ALA A 417 -14.56 -11.34 -18.59
CA ALA A 417 -13.84 -12.17 -17.63
C ALA A 417 -14.12 -13.66 -17.85
N ASN A 418 -15.39 -14.04 -18.01
CA ASN A 418 -15.80 -15.44 -18.22
C ASN A 418 -15.49 -15.98 -19.63
N HIS A 419 -15.00 -15.16 -20.55
CA HIS A 419 -14.43 -15.61 -21.83
C HIS A 419 -12.94 -15.96 -21.71
N GLN A 420 -12.28 -15.64 -20.57
CA GLN A 420 -10.88 -16.02 -20.35
C GLN A 420 -10.80 -17.52 -20.02
N PRO A 421 -9.72 -18.21 -20.45
CA PRO A 421 -9.50 -19.60 -20.07
C PRO A 421 -9.51 -19.77 -18.55
N ASP A 422 -9.99 -20.89 -18.07
CA ASP A 422 -10.00 -21.28 -16.65
C ASP A 422 -10.62 -20.23 -15.72
N THR A 423 -11.63 -19.50 -16.21
CA THR A 423 -12.32 -18.46 -15.44
C THR A 423 -13.85 -18.61 -15.56
N PHE A 424 -14.50 -18.76 -14.43
CA PHE A 424 -15.97 -18.73 -14.33
C PHE A 424 -16.38 -18.09 -13.01
N VAL A 425 -16.79 -16.85 -13.06
CA VAL A 425 -17.02 -15.99 -11.88
C VAL A 425 -18.43 -15.41 -11.92
N TYR A 426 -18.99 -15.22 -10.74
CA TYR A 426 -20.27 -14.56 -10.50
C TYR A 426 -20.05 -13.17 -9.90
N ALA A 427 -20.97 -12.25 -10.14
CA ALA A 427 -21.12 -11.05 -9.32
C ALA A 427 -21.93 -11.39 -8.08
N THR A 428 -21.42 -11.06 -6.89
CA THR A 428 -21.98 -11.55 -5.63
C THR A 428 -22.58 -10.46 -4.78
N ARG A 429 -23.68 -10.80 -4.07
CA ARG A 429 -24.22 -10.08 -2.91
C ARG A 429 -24.34 -11.03 -1.75
N THR A 430 -23.84 -10.65 -0.59
CA THR A 430 -23.90 -11.48 0.63
C THR A 430 -24.54 -10.69 1.74
N LEU A 431 -25.63 -11.19 2.29
CA LEU A 431 -26.24 -10.64 3.49
C LEU A 431 -25.68 -11.32 4.73
N LEU A 432 -25.38 -10.50 5.72
CA LEU A 432 -24.82 -10.90 7.01
C LEU A 432 -25.73 -10.42 8.13
N PHE A 433 -26.02 -11.27 9.09
CA PHE A 433 -26.82 -10.97 10.26
C PHE A 433 -25.93 -10.81 11.50
N HIS A 434 -26.08 -9.68 12.19
CA HIS A 434 -25.41 -9.41 13.45
C HIS A 434 -26.20 -10.01 14.61
N ARG A 435 -25.65 -11.02 15.24
CA ARG A 435 -26.27 -11.80 16.33
C ARG A 435 -26.18 -11.09 17.68
N ASN A 436 -27.01 -11.51 18.59
CA ASN A 436 -27.01 -11.01 19.98
C ASN A 436 -25.71 -11.25 20.73
N ASP A 437 -24.94 -12.26 20.32
CA ASP A 437 -23.65 -12.61 20.90
C ASP A 437 -22.47 -11.80 20.35
N GLY A 438 -22.77 -10.83 19.47
CA GLY A 438 -21.80 -9.90 18.86
C GLY A 438 -21.11 -10.44 17.59
N THR A 439 -21.39 -11.67 17.18
CA THR A 439 -20.83 -12.27 15.96
C THR A 439 -21.68 -11.95 14.73
N LEU A 440 -21.09 -12.08 13.55
CA LEU A 440 -21.81 -12.08 12.28
C LEU A 440 -22.07 -13.50 11.80
N GLN A 441 -23.20 -13.69 11.10
CA GLN A 441 -23.56 -14.92 10.42
C GLN A 441 -23.97 -14.62 8.98
N PRO A 442 -23.46 -15.32 7.95
CA PRO A 442 -23.98 -15.18 6.60
C PRO A 442 -25.41 -15.73 6.54
N ALA A 443 -26.33 -14.92 6.01
CA ALA A 443 -27.76 -15.25 5.95
C ALA A 443 -28.20 -15.68 4.54
N ALA A 444 -27.66 -15.05 3.49
CA ALA A 444 -27.93 -15.40 2.11
C ALA A 444 -26.81 -14.91 1.19
N ILE A 445 -26.50 -15.67 0.17
CA ILE A 445 -25.54 -15.34 -0.91
C ILE A 445 -26.30 -15.40 -2.24
N GLU A 446 -26.27 -14.30 -2.99
CA GLU A 446 -26.73 -14.25 -4.36
C GLU A 446 -25.54 -14.30 -5.31
N LEU A 447 -25.61 -15.20 -6.29
CA LEU A 447 -24.65 -15.37 -7.38
C LEU A 447 -25.33 -14.97 -8.69
N SER A 448 -24.83 -13.93 -9.38
CA SER A 448 -25.45 -13.37 -10.59
C SER A 448 -24.50 -13.42 -11.79
N LEU A 449 -25.05 -13.75 -12.96
CA LEU A 449 -24.35 -13.73 -14.24
C LEU A 449 -25.05 -12.79 -15.21
N PRO A 450 -24.32 -12.06 -16.08
CA PRO A 450 -24.90 -11.30 -17.16
C PRO A 450 -25.53 -12.20 -18.22
N ARG A 451 -26.63 -11.77 -18.79
CA ARG A 451 -27.36 -12.48 -19.86
C ARG A 451 -27.80 -11.51 -20.94
N PHE A 452 -27.53 -11.84 -22.19
CA PHE A 452 -28.14 -11.18 -23.33
C PHE A 452 -29.51 -11.83 -23.68
N GLU A 453 -30.53 -11.02 -23.84
CA GLU A 453 -31.78 -11.47 -24.38
C GLU A 453 -31.81 -11.28 -25.90
N ALA A 454 -32.35 -12.25 -26.62
CA ALA A 454 -32.45 -12.19 -28.08
C ALA A 454 -33.22 -10.94 -28.53
N GLY A 455 -32.56 -10.10 -29.34
CA GLY A 455 -33.15 -8.84 -29.86
C GLY A 455 -33.04 -7.64 -28.89
N SER A 456 -32.40 -7.78 -27.72
CA SER A 456 -32.08 -6.66 -26.80
C SER A 456 -30.64 -6.27 -26.87
N THR A 457 -30.37 -4.97 -26.78
CA THR A 457 -29.00 -4.43 -26.57
C THR A 457 -28.69 -4.29 -25.08
N LEU A 458 -29.68 -4.51 -24.20
CA LEU A 458 -29.51 -4.37 -22.77
C LEU A 458 -29.07 -5.70 -22.15
N ILE A 459 -28.19 -5.60 -21.15
CA ILE A 459 -27.70 -6.74 -20.37
C ILE A 459 -28.65 -7.01 -19.22
N SER A 460 -29.32 -8.17 -19.22
CA SER A 460 -30.05 -8.67 -18.07
C SER A 460 -29.16 -9.53 -17.17
N SER A 461 -29.67 -10.01 -16.03
CA SER A 461 -28.95 -10.96 -15.18
C SER A 461 -29.78 -12.20 -14.89
N VAL A 462 -29.06 -13.30 -14.70
CA VAL A 462 -29.61 -14.52 -14.10
C VAL A 462 -28.90 -14.70 -12.77
N GLY A 463 -29.65 -14.76 -11.67
CA GLY A 463 -29.11 -14.93 -10.34
C GLY A 463 -29.85 -16.03 -9.59
N GLU A 464 -29.13 -16.70 -8.70
CA GLU A 464 -29.64 -17.72 -7.76
C GLU A 464 -29.22 -17.33 -6.34
N VAL A 465 -30.08 -17.62 -5.37
CA VAL A 465 -29.82 -17.31 -3.97
C VAL A 465 -29.59 -18.62 -3.20
N TYR A 466 -28.50 -18.66 -2.47
CA TYR A 466 -28.10 -19.77 -1.62
C TYR A 466 -28.23 -19.36 -0.16
N THR A 467 -28.64 -20.30 0.68
CA THR A 467 -28.81 -20.09 2.12
C THR A 467 -27.99 -21.09 2.93
N PRO A 468 -27.65 -20.81 4.19
CA PRO A 468 -26.84 -21.68 5.02
C PRO A 468 -27.38 -23.12 5.08
N ALA A 469 -26.48 -24.08 4.82
CA ALA A 469 -26.70 -25.50 4.94
C ALA A 469 -25.42 -26.16 5.48
N SER A 470 -25.60 -27.15 6.38
CA SER A 470 -24.49 -27.84 7.06
C SER A 470 -24.24 -29.25 6.56
N ASP A 471 -25.24 -29.89 5.95
CA ASP A 471 -25.22 -31.31 5.71
C ASP A 471 -25.41 -31.67 4.23
N GLY A 472 -24.81 -32.77 3.83
CA GLY A 472 -24.95 -33.33 2.50
C GLY A 472 -24.45 -32.41 1.39
N VAL A 473 -24.92 -32.63 0.17
CA VAL A 473 -24.51 -31.85 -1.01
C VAL A 473 -24.87 -30.38 -0.89
N GLU A 474 -25.93 -30.03 -0.20
CA GLU A 474 -26.34 -28.62 0.03
C GLU A 474 -25.31 -27.88 0.91
N GLY A 475 -24.68 -28.58 1.89
CA GLY A 475 -23.56 -28.03 2.66
C GLY A 475 -22.35 -27.74 1.77
N HIS A 476 -22.05 -28.61 0.80
CA HIS A 476 -20.98 -28.40 -0.18
C HIS A 476 -21.29 -27.26 -1.16
N ILE A 477 -22.55 -27.14 -1.60
CA ILE A 477 -23.06 -26.03 -2.41
C ILE A 477 -22.88 -24.69 -1.63
N TRP A 478 -23.23 -24.68 -0.35
CA TRP A 478 -23.04 -23.50 0.50
C TRP A 478 -21.58 -23.11 0.65
N GLN A 479 -20.68 -24.08 0.82
CA GLN A 479 -19.24 -23.84 0.86
C GLN A 479 -18.71 -23.26 -0.46
N LEU A 480 -19.19 -23.75 -1.61
CA LEU A 480 -18.88 -23.17 -2.91
C LEU A 480 -19.42 -21.72 -3.04
N ALA A 481 -20.63 -21.44 -2.54
CA ALA A 481 -21.20 -20.10 -2.56
C ALA A 481 -20.29 -19.11 -1.79
N LYS A 482 -19.78 -19.49 -0.62
CA LYS A 482 -18.79 -18.69 0.13
C LYS A 482 -17.49 -18.50 -0.66
N ALA A 483 -17.00 -19.51 -1.35
CA ALA A 483 -15.79 -19.41 -2.19
C ALA A 483 -15.96 -18.39 -3.33
N TYR A 484 -17.11 -18.35 -4.00
CA TYR A 484 -17.37 -17.30 -5.02
C TYR A 484 -17.41 -15.89 -4.43
N VAL A 485 -17.92 -15.73 -3.20
CA VAL A 485 -17.88 -14.43 -2.51
C VAL A 485 -16.43 -14.03 -2.23
N THR A 486 -15.60 -14.95 -1.73
CA THR A 486 -14.20 -14.65 -1.42
C THR A 486 -13.36 -14.37 -2.66
N VAL A 487 -13.67 -14.96 -3.83
CA VAL A 487 -13.07 -14.61 -5.13
C VAL A 487 -13.35 -13.15 -5.50
N ASN A 488 -14.59 -12.70 -5.33
CA ASN A 488 -14.94 -11.30 -5.58
C ASN A 488 -14.22 -10.37 -4.58
N ASP A 489 -14.28 -10.72 -3.30
CA ASP A 489 -13.67 -9.92 -2.24
C ASP A 489 -12.14 -9.87 -2.37
N TYR A 490 -11.48 -10.96 -2.79
CA TYR A 490 -10.05 -10.98 -3.09
C TYR A 490 -9.67 -9.98 -4.19
N SER A 491 -10.40 -9.98 -5.30
CA SER A 491 -10.13 -9.07 -6.42
C SER A 491 -10.39 -7.61 -6.05
N TRP A 492 -11.46 -7.33 -5.31
CA TRP A 492 -11.74 -6.00 -4.78
C TRP A 492 -10.65 -5.54 -3.81
N HIS A 493 -10.26 -6.42 -2.91
CA HIS A 493 -9.20 -6.17 -1.95
C HIS A 493 -7.89 -5.75 -2.65
N GLN A 494 -7.39 -6.57 -3.58
CA GLN A 494 -6.13 -6.31 -4.27
C GLN A 494 -6.16 -5.02 -5.09
N LEU A 495 -7.22 -4.83 -5.88
CA LEU A 495 -7.27 -3.76 -6.86
C LEU A 495 -7.78 -2.43 -6.28
N VAL A 496 -8.71 -2.47 -5.33
CA VAL A 496 -9.36 -1.27 -4.80
C VAL A 496 -8.88 -0.94 -3.40
N SER A 497 -9.13 -1.84 -2.43
CA SER A 497 -8.84 -1.53 -1.02
C SER A 497 -7.34 -1.32 -0.78
N HIS A 498 -6.50 -2.14 -1.41
CA HIS A 498 -5.05 -2.06 -1.30
C HIS A 498 -4.45 -1.12 -2.35
N TRP A 499 -4.49 -1.49 -3.67
CA TRP A 499 -3.81 -0.70 -4.69
C TRP A 499 -4.37 0.72 -4.82
N LEU A 500 -5.66 0.87 -5.15
CA LEU A 500 -6.23 2.19 -5.41
C LEU A 500 -6.22 3.09 -4.17
N ASN A 501 -6.80 2.58 -3.06
CA ASN A 501 -7.10 3.40 -1.88
C ASN A 501 -5.91 3.64 -0.94
N THR A 502 -4.77 2.98 -1.16
CA THR A 502 -3.56 3.23 -0.36
C THR A 502 -2.34 3.62 -1.19
N HIS A 503 -2.05 2.93 -2.29
CA HIS A 503 -0.88 3.22 -3.13
C HIS A 503 -1.13 4.33 -4.14
N ALA A 504 -2.11 4.13 -5.02
CA ALA A 504 -2.32 5.05 -6.14
C ALA A 504 -2.76 6.44 -5.71
N VAL A 505 -3.68 6.54 -4.73
CA VAL A 505 -4.16 7.86 -4.24
C VAL A 505 -3.12 8.60 -3.40
N MET A 506 -2.12 7.90 -2.84
CA MET A 506 -1.07 8.54 -2.02
C MET A 506 0.06 9.15 -2.84
N GLU A 507 0.33 8.63 -4.03
CA GLU A 507 1.43 9.09 -4.89
C GLU A 507 1.33 10.59 -5.22
N PRO A 508 0.13 11.16 -5.56
CA PRO A 508 -0.02 12.61 -5.74
C PRO A 508 0.35 13.46 -4.52
N PHE A 509 0.02 13.01 -3.31
CA PHE A 509 0.38 13.73 -2.08
C PHE A 509 1.89 13.75 -1.85
N ALA A 510 2.56 12.62 -2.08
CA ALA A 510 4.02 12.55 -2.00
C ALA A 510 4.68 13.50 -3.01
N ILE A 511 4.27 13.46 -4.27
CA ILE A 511 4.80 14.33 -5.33
C ILE A 511 4.61 15.81 -4.96
N ALA A 512 3.38 16.22 -4.59
CA ALA A 512 3.09 17.59 -4.23
C ALA A 512 3.92 18.09 -3.04
N THR A 513 4.11 17.23 -2.04
CA THR A 513 4.87 17.58 -0.82
C THR A 513 6.30 17.93 -1.16
N HIS A 514 6.97 17.11 -1.97
CA HIS A 514 8.34 17.39 -2.41
C HIS A 514 8.43 18.62 -3.32
N ARG A 515 7.44 18.87 -4.16
CA ARG A 515 7.42 19.97 -5.13
C ARG A 515 7.17 21.34 -4.54
N GLN A 516 6.33 21.41 -3.51
CA GLN A 516 5.76 22.67 -3.04
C GLN A 516 6.16 23.04 -1.61
N LEU A 517 6.55 22.06 -0.79
CA LEU A 517 6.98 22.29 0.58
C LEU A 517 8.50 22.07 0.71
N SER A 518 9.20 23.11 1.15
CA SER A 518 10.63 22.97 1.48
C SER A 518 10.84 21.93 2.58
N VAL A 519 12.01 21.28 2.59
CA VAL A 519 12.41 20.39 3.70
C VAL A 519 12.45 21.10 5.06
N ALA A 520 12.57 22.43 5.08
CA ALA A 520 12.48 23.25 6.28
C ALA A 520 11.02 23.57 6.67
N HIS A 521 10.03 23.22 5.85
CA HIS A 521 8.63 23.51 6.13
C HIS A 521 8.07 22.55 7.20
N PRO A 522 7.33 23.03 8.22
CA PRO A 522 6.77 22.16 9.26
C PRO A 522 5.91 21.01 8.70
N ILE A 523 5.05 21.30 7.74
CA ILE A 523 4.16 20.26 7.15
C ILE A 523 4.95 19.25 6.32
N HIS A 524 6.06 19.65 5.66
CA HIS A 524 6.97 18.67 5.05
C HIS A 524 7.54 17.71 6.11
N LYS A 525 8.05 18.24 7.23
CA LYS A 525 8.60 17.42 8.33
C LYS A 525 7.55 16.50 8.98
N LEU A 526 6.29 16.91 8.98
CA LEU A 526 5.17 16.11 9.48
C LEU A 526 4.89 14.91 8.55
N LEU A 527 4.77 15.17 7.23
CA LEU A 527 4.25 14.22 6.26
C LEU A 527 5.33 13.35 5.60
N HIS A 528 6.56 13.85 5.45
CA HIS A 528 7.64 13.16 4.74
C HIS A 528 7.86 11.68 5.17
N PRO A 529 7.84 11.31 6.47
CA PRO A 529 7.99 9.91 6.87
C PRO A 529 6.90 8.97 6.32
N HIS A 530 5.76 9.53 5.94
CA HIS A 530 4.61 8.78 5.43
C HIS A 530 4.64 8.56 3.91
N TYR A 531 5.74 8.98 3.25
CA TYR A 531 5.97 8.78 1.81
C TYR A 531 7.18 7.91 1.51
N ARG A 532 7.95 7.53 2.53
CA ARG A 532 9.13 6.68 2.37
C ARG A 532 8.82 5.48 1.50
N ASP A 533 9.64 5.24 0.48
CA ASP A 533 9.55 4.13 -0.47
C ASP A 533 8.29 4.10 -1.36
N ASN A 534 7.28 4.94 -1.11
CA ASN A 534 5.99 4.88 -1.81
C ASN A 534 6.12 5.07 -3.33
N LEU A 535 6.88 6.08 -3.79
CA LEU A 535 7.05 6.34 -5.21
C LEU A 535 7.77 5.19 -5.91
N PHE A 536 8.74 4.58 -5.26
CA PHE A 536 9.52 3.49 -5.83
C PHE A 536 8.74 2.18 -5.88
N ILE A 537 8.06 1.80 -4.80
CA ILE A 537 7.23 0.57 -4.80
C ILE A 537 6.08 0.68 -5.81
N ASN A 538 5.47 1.87 -5.95
CA ASN A 538 4.44 2.10 -6.95
C ASN A 538 4.98 1.94 -8.38
N ALA A 539 6.17 2.47 -8.65
CA ALA A 539 6.82 2.29 -9.94
C ALA A 539 7.17 0.83 -10.23
N LEU A 540 7.66 0.07 -9.23
CA LEU A 540 7.87 -1.37 -9.33
C LEU A 540 6.56 -2.13 -9.56
N GLY A 541 5.48 -1.75 -8.87
CA GLY A 541 4.15 -2.31 -9.05
C GLY A 541 3.65 -2.14 -10.49
N ARG A 542 3.81 -0.95 -11.06
CA ARG A 542 3.50 -0.70 -12.48
C ARG A 542 4.38 -1.49 -13.43
N GLN A 543 5.63 -1.75 -13.05
CA GLN A 543 6.57 -2.49 -13.89
C GLN A 543 6.30 -3.99 -13.94
N SER A 544 5.78 -4.59 -12.86
CA SER A 544 5.75 -6.04 -12.69
C SER A 544 4.43 -6.63 -12.19
N LEU A 545 3.60 -5.85 -11.51
CA LEU A 545 2.38 -6.38 -10.89
C LEU A 545 1.13 -6.07 -11.68
N ILE A 546 0.83 -4.79 -11.90
CA ILE A 546 -0.45 -4.30 -12.42
C ILE A 546 -0.42 -3.98 -13.93
N ASN A 547 0.69 -4.19 -14.58
CA ASN A 547 0.89 -3.99 -16.02
C ASN A 547 0.38 -5.16 -16.84
N ALA A 548 0.37 -4.97 -18.15
CA ALA A 548 0.03 -6.02 -19.12
C ALA A 548 0.90 -7.27 -18.93
N GLY A 549 0.26 -8.40 -18.68
CA GLY A 549 0.91 -9.67 -18.35
C GLY A 549 1.58 -9.71 -16.96
N GLY A 550 1.37 -8.70 -16.13
CA GLY A 550 1.86 -8.67 -14.75
C GLY A 550 1.17 -9.68 -13.83
N SER A 551 1.73 -9.84 -12.62
CA SER A 551 1.25 -10.86 -11.68
C SER A 551 -0.23 -10.67 -11.30
N SER A 552 -0.69 -9.44 -11.10
CA SER A 552 -2.09 -9.18 -10.78
C SER A 552 -3.04 -9.57 -11.91
N GLU A 553 -2.71 -9.26 -13.17
CA GLU A 553 -3.56 -9.68 -14.31
C GLU A 553 -3.69 -11.20 -14.43
N ASN A 554 -2.67 -11.94 -14.00
CA ASN A 554 -2.67 -13.40 -14.09
C ASN A 554 -3.30 -14.07 -12.86
N THR A 555 -3.38 -13.38 -11.71
CA THR A 555 -3.83 -13.99 -10.45
C THR A 555 -5.22 -13.51 -10.01
N VAL A 556 -5.78 -12.43 -10.56
CA VAL A 556 -7.16 -12.00 -10.30
C VAL A 556 -8.06 -12.25 -11.51
N PHE A 557 -9.31 -12.61 -11.26
CA PHE A 557 -10.24 -13.01 -12.34
C PHE A 557 -10.55 -11.91 -13.36
N LEU A 558 -10.42 -10.64 -13.00
CA LEU A 558 -10.65 -9.51 -13.91
C LEU A 558 -9.58 -9.42 -15.00
N GLY A 559 -8.39 -9.98 -14.77
CA GLY A 559 -7.29 -9.93 -15.73
C GLY A 559 -7.01 -8.49 -16.19
N LYS A 560 -6.92 -8.30 -17.49
CA LYS A 560 -6.64 -7.00 -18.14
C LYS A 560 -7.68 -5.89 -17.87
N TYR A 561 -8.87 -6.23 -17.36
CA TYR A 561 -9.94 -5.26 -17.06
C TYR A 561 -9.84 -4.71 -15.64
N GLY A 562 -8.99 -5.27 -14.79
CA GLY A 562 -8.89 -4.90 -13.38
C GLY A 562 -8.62 -3.41 -13.15
N LEU A 563 -7.66 -2.85 -13.85
CA LEU A 563 -7.31 -1.43 -13.70
C LEU A 563 -8.38 -0.49 -14.28
N SER A 564 -9.07 -0.87 -15.34
CA SER A 564 -10.22 -0.10 -15.86
C SER A 564 -11.37 -0.07 -14.84
N MET A 565 -11.61 -1.17 -14.11
CA MET A 565 -12.56 -1.21 -13.01
C MET A 565 -12.16 -0.25 -11.88
N THR A 566 -10.88 -0.19 -11.51
CA THR A 566 -10.41 0.76 -10.47
C THR A 566 -10.61 2.21 -10.89
N SER A 567 -10.49 2.55 -12.17
CA SER A 567 -10.79 3.88 -12.69
C SER A 567 -12.27 4.26 -12.48
N GLU A 568 -13.20 3.33 -12.73
CA GLU A 568 -14.63 3.57 -12.45
C GLU A 568 -14.90 3.76 -10.95
N VAL A 569 -14.18 3.05 -10.08
CA VAL A 569 -14.25 3.25 -8.63
C VAL A 569 -13.71 4.63 -8.25
N TYR A 570 -12.56 5.02 -8.81
CA TYR A 570 -11.93 6.32 -8.55
C TYR A 570 -12.81 7.51 -8.97
N ARG A 571 -13.63 7.39 -10.00
CA ARG A 571 -14.63 8.41 -10.40
C ARG A 571 -15.48 8.90 -9.23
N ASN A 572 -15.77 8.03 -8.26
CA ASN A 572 -16.57 8.31 -7.08
C ASN A 572 -15.73 8.41 -5.80
N TRP A 573 -14.39 8.42 -5.92
CA TRP A 573 -13.52 8.59 -4.79
C TRP A 573 -13.70 9.98 -4.16
N ASN A 574 -13.66 10.04 -2.83
CA ASN A 574 -13.85 11.26 -2.07
C ASN A 574 -12.82 11.31 -0.94
N PHE A 575 -11.95 12.31 -0.95
CA PHE A 575 -10.86 12.43 0.02
C PHE A 575 -11.36 12.52 1.46
N THR A 576 -12.41 13.30 1.74
CA THR A 576 -12.91 13.48 3.10
C THR A 576 -13.51 12.20 3.69
N GLU A 577 -14.01 11.31 2.83
CA GLU A 577 -14.55 10.01 3.23
C GLU A 577 -13.46 8.95 3.45
N GLN A 578 -12.17 9.27 3.21
CA GLN A 578 -11.05 8.38 3.53
C GLN A 578 -10.63 8.48 5.00
N ALA A 579 -11.03 9.53 5.71
CA ALA A 579 -10.91 9.61 7.15
C ALA A 579 -11.71 8.48 7.81
N LEU A 580 -11.08 7.69 8.70
CA LEU A 580 -11.74 6.51 9.27
C LEU A 580 -13.12 6.79 9.89
N PRO A 581 -13.33 7.86 10.69
CA PRO A 581 -14.65 8.16 11.21
C PRO A 581 -15.72 8.37 10.12
N GLU A 582 -15.35 9.05 9.05
CA GLU A 582 -16.27 9.36 7.94
C GLU A 582 -16.54 8.13 7.07
N ASP A 583 -15.53 7.27 6.85
CA ASP A 583 -15.71 5.97 6.19
C ASP A 583 -16.72 5.07 6.95
N LEU A 584 -16.54 4.95 8.28
CA LEU A 584 -17.43 4.15 9.10
C LEU A 584 -18.88 4.68 9.10
N ILE A 585 -19.06 6.01 9.09
CA ILE A 585 -20.37 6.64 8.97
C ILE A 585 -20.97 6.40 7.58
N LYS A 586 -20.20 6.60 6.52
CA LYS A 586 -20.61 6.37 5.13
C LYS A 586 -21.11 4.94 4.92
N ARG A 587 -20.38 3.96 5.46
CA ARG A 587 -20.79 2.55 5.41
C ARG A 587 -21.96 2.23 6.35
N GLY A 588 -22.39 3.17 7.18
CA GLY A 588 -23.48 3.01 8.14
C GLY A 588 -23.16 2.04 9.28
N VAL A 589 -21.87 1.71 9.50
CA VAL A 589 -21.42 0.84 10.60
C VAL A 589 -21.14 1.63 11.87
N ALA A 590 -21.17 2.95 11.78
CA ALA A 590 -21.08 3.88 12.91
C ALA A 590 -22.09 5.03 12.76
N LYS A 591 -22.45 5.65 13.88
CA LYS A 591 -23.25 6.88 13.91
C LYS A 591 -22.67 7.89 14.91
N ARG A 592 -22.81 9.19 14.64
CA ARG A 592 -22.45 10.24 15.61
C ARG A 592 -23.59 10.39 16.63
N ARG A 593 -23.24 10.37 17.89
CA ARG A 593 -24.13 10.75 19.00
C ARG A 593 -24.28 12.28 19.09
N SER A 594 -25.27 12.75 19.82
CA SER A 594 -25.52 14.18 20.05
C SER A 594 -24.33 14.90 20.74
N ASN A 595 -23.50 14.18 21.48
CA ASN A 595 -22.28 14.68 22.10
C ASN A 595 -21.05 14.69 21.18
N GLY A 596 -21.23 14.29 19.91
CA GLY A 596 -20.16 14.19 18.90
C GLY A 596 -19.38 12.89 18.88
N GLU A 597 -19.55 12.02 19.89
CA GLU A 597 -18.89 10.71 19.94
C GLU A 597 -19.41 9.77 18.85
N LEU A 598 -18.52 8.91 18.36
CA LEU A 598 -18.84 7.87 17.40
C LEU A 598 -19.31 6.59 18.13
N GLU A 599 -20.44 6.05 17.73
CA GLU A 599 -20.96 4.78 18.22
C GLU A 599 -20.94 3.74 17.09
N LEU A 600 -20.21 2.65 17.32
CA LEU A 600 -20.19 1.49 16.41
C LEU A 600 -21.46 0.66 16.61
N LEU A 601 -22.09 0.24 15.49
CA LEU A 601 -23.21 -0.70 15.51
C LEU A 601 -22.72 -2.12 15.87
N ILE A 602 -21.60 -2.54 15.34
CA ILE A 602 -20.92 -3.78 15.72
C ILE A 602 -19.83 -3.40 16.71
N LYS A 603 -20.08 -3.60 18.00
CA LYS A 603 -19.13 -3.22 19.05
C LYS A 603 -17.83 -4.01 19.04
N ASP A 604 -17.90 -5.26 18.62
CA ASP A 604 -16.75 -6.15 18.40
C ASP A 604 -16.36 -6.18 16.91
N TYR A 605 -15.99 -5.03 16.37
CA TYR A 605 -15.44 -4.86 15.03
C TYR A 605 -13.94 -4.49 15.16
N PRO A 606 -13.02 -5.48 15.15
CA PRO A 606 -11.63 -5.26 15.51
C PRO A 606 -10.95 -4.15 14.72
N TYR A 607 -11.10 -4.12 13.40
CA TYR A 607 -10.59 -3.05 12.55
C TYR A 607 -11.08 -1.66 12.97
N ALA A 608 -12.39 -1.51 13.19
CA ALA A 608 -12.97 -0.22 13.52
C ALA A 608 -12.58 0.23 14.95
N VAL A 609 -12.59 -0.70 15.90
CA VAL A 609 -12.27 -0.39 17.30
C VAL A 609 -10.83 0.04 17.49
N ASP A 610 -9.87 -0.70 16.92
CA ASP A 610 -8.45 -0.39 17.03
C ASP A 610 -8.09 0.79 16.12
N GLY A 611 -8.69 0.81 14.91
CA GLY A 611 -8.51 1.92 13.96
C GLY A 611 -8.93 3.27 14.53
N LEU A 612 -10.07 3.37 15.25
CA LEU A 612 -10.52 4.62 15.87
C LEU A 612 -9.58 5.07 16.99
N ALA A 613 -8.99 4.16 17.75
CA ALA A 613 -7.99 4.50 18.76
C ALA A 613 -6.71 5.08 18.12
N ILE A 614 -6.24 4.46 17.04
CA ILE A 614 -5.08 4.94 16.25
C ILE A 614 -5.39 6.27 15.57
N TRP A 615 -6.58 6.39 14.95
CA TRP A 615 -7.03 7.64 14.34
C TRP A 615 -7.00 8.79 15.35
N SER A 616 -7.55 8.57 16.55
CA SER A 616 -7.54 9.57 17.62
C SER A 616 -6.12 9.97 18.04
N ALA A 617 -5.19 9.02 18.09
CA ALA A 617 -3.79 9.31 18.39
C ALA A 617 -3.14 10.15 17.26
N ILE A 618 -3.36 9.78 15.99
CA ILE A 618 -2.86 10.52 14.84
C ILE A 618 -3.45 11.94 14.80
N GLU A 619 -4.78 12.07 14.89
CA GLU A 619 -5.44 13.38 14.82
C GLU A 619 -4.98 14.30 15.96
N THR A 620 -4.80 13.76 17.15
CA THR A 620 -4.31 14.53 18.31
C THR A 620 -2.86 14.96 18.10
N TRP A 621 -2.01 14.07 17.58
CA TRP A 621 -0.63 14.38 17.22
C TRP A 621 -0.57 15.52 16.19
N VAL A 622 -1.31 15.41 15.10
CA VAL A 622 -1.35 16.42 14.03
C VAL A 622 -1.85 17.75 14.58
N ARG A 623 -2.87 17.74 15.44
CA ARG A 623 -3.41 18.94 16.09
C ARG A 623 -2.38 19.60 17.00
N ASP A 624 -1.73 18.83 17.89
CA ASP A 624 -0.68 19.32 18.80
C ASP A 624 0.48 19.94 17.98
N TYR A 625 0.89 19.27 16.90
CA TYR A 625 1.97 19.73 16.03
C TYR A 625 1.60 20.98 15.24
N CYS A 626 0.44 21.01 14.58
CA CYS A 626 -0.01 22.19 13.82
C CYS A 626 -0.19 23.43 14.71
N ALA A 627 -0.66 23.25 15.96
CA ALA A 627 -0.83 24.35 16.91
C ALA A 627 0.48 25.08 17.28
N ILE A 628 1.65 24.45 17.08
CA ILE A 628 2.95 25.08 17.30
C ILE A 628 3.23 26.15 16.24
N TYR A 629 2.84 25.89 15.01
CA TYR A 629 3.20 26.73 13.85
C TYR A 629 2.06 27.61 13.33
N TYR A 630 0.80 27.20 13.52
CA TYR A 630 -0.40 27.88 13.03
C TYR A 630 -1.29 28.29 14.19
N ALA A 631 -1.11 29.54 14.63
CA ALA A 631 -1.86 30.07 15.77
C ALA A 631 -3.36 30.25 15.46
N ASP A 632 -3.70 30.49 14.20
CA ASP A 632 -5.05 30.77 13.74
C ASP A 632 -5.21 30.46 12.23
N ASP A 633 -6.43 30.62 11.75
CA ASP A 633 -6.78 30.36 10.33
C ASP A 633 -6.08 31.34 9.36
N ALA A 634 -5.73 32.55 9.81
CA ALA A 634 -5.01 33.51 9.01
C ALA A 634 -3.56 33.05 8.74
N ALA A 635 -2.94 32.36 9.68
CA ALA A 635 -1.62 31.75 9.50
C ALA A 635 -1.66 30.67 8.40
N VAL A 636 -2.71 29.84 8.37
CA VAL A 636 -2.92 28.83 7.33
C VAL A 636 -3.09 29.50 5.95
N GLN A 637 -3.94 30.50 5.86
CA GLN A 637 -4.21 31.23 4.62
C GLN A 637 -2.99 32.01 4.12
N GLY A 638 -2.15 32.50 5.04
CA GLY A 638 -0.95 33.27 4.72
C GLY A 638 0.27 32.44 4.31
N ASP A 639 0.20 31.12 4.43
CA ASP A 639 1.30 30.22 4.07
C ASP A 639 1.27 29.88 2.58
N ALA A 640 2.13 30.53 1.81
CA ALA A 640 2.15 30.42 0.35
C ALA A 640 2.56 29.01 -0.14
N GLU A 641 3.48 28.32 0.56
CA GLU A 641 3.86 26.95 0.20
C GLU A 641 2.74 25.95 0.50
N LEU A 642 2.09 26.09 1.64
CA LEU A 642 0.93 25.26 2.02
C LEU A 642 -0.22 25.43 1.02
N GLN A 643 -0.54 26.67 0.63
CA GLN A 643 -1.59 26.94 -0.36
C GLN A 643 -1.22 26.38 -1.74
N SER A 644 0.04 26.50 -2.15
CA SER A 644 0.56 25.93 -3.40
C SER A 644 0.54 24.40 -3.37
N TRP A 645 0.91 23.80 -2.24
CA TRP A 645 0.88 22.35 -2.04
C TRP A 645 -0.54 21.80 -2.20
N TRP A 646 -1.51 22.39 -1.51
CA TRP A 646 -2.89 21.91 -1.58
C TRP A 646 -3.52 22.09 -2.95
N LYS A 647 -3.19 23.20 -3.60
CA LYS A 647 -3.60 23.45 -4.98
C LYS A 647 -3.01 22.41 -5.93
N ASP A 648 -1.72 22.08 -5.80
CA ASP A 648 -1.02 21.11 -6.64
C ASP A 648 -1.61 19.70 -6.45
N VAL A 649 -1.90 19.29 -5.20
CA VAL A 649 -2.61 18.05 -4.90
C VAL A 649 -3.93 17.95 -5.64
N ARG A 650 -4.77 18.99 -5.54
CA ARG A 650 -6.14 18.98 -6.08
C ARG A 650 -6.14 19.12 -7.60
N GLU A 651 -5.40 20.12 -8.14
CA GLU A 651 -5.54 20.54 -9.54
C GLU A 651 -4.68 19.71 -10.48
N GLU A 652 -3.52 19.23 -10.02
CA GLU A 652 -2.61 18.42 -10.81
C GLU A 652 -2.69 16.94 -10.39
N GLY A 653 -2.43 16.63 -9.13
CA GLY A 653 -2.31 15.28 -8.62
C GLY A 653 -3.60 14.46 -8.73
N HIS A 654 -4.71 15.03 -8.30
CA HIS A 654 -6.06 14.47 -8.43
C HIS A 654 -6.90 15.26 -9.44
N GLY A 655 -6.28 15.79 -10.48
CA GLY A 655 -6.86 16.76 -11.41
C GLY A 655 -8.16 16.34 -12.06
N ASP A 656 -8.42 15.04 -12.23
CA ASP A 656 -9.68 14.53 -12.79
C ASP A 656 -10.87 14.69 -11.82
N LEU A 657 -10.60 14.91 -10.53
CA LEU A 657 -11.62 15.15 -9.49
C LEU A 657 -11.57 16.58 -8.91
N LYS A 658 -10.80 17.49 -9.50
CA LYS A 658 -10.51 18.84 -8.97
C LYS A 658 -11.75 19.69 -8.72
N ASP A 659 -12.83 19.49 -9.48
CA ASP A 659 -14.03 20.33 -9.43
C ASP A 659 -15.06 19.86 -8.38
N HIS A 660 -14.76 18.78 -7.65
CA HIS A 660 -15.63 18.31 -6.59
C HIS A 660 -15.59 19.22 -5.36
N LYS A 661 -16.77 19.50 -4.81
CA LYS A 661 -16.95 20.41 -3.66
C LYS A 661 -16.52 19.84 -2.31
N TRP A 662 -16.24 18.56 -2.26
CA TRP A 662 -15.78 17.93 -1.02
C TRP A 662 -14.29 18.18 -0.71
N TRP A 663 -13.50 18.70 -1.66
CA TRP A 663 -12.14 19.11 -1.35
C TRP A 663 -12.10 20.20 -0.28
N PRO A 664 -11.35 20.04 0.82
CA PRO A 664 -11.08 21.12 1.77
C PRO A 664 -10.52 22.36 1.05
N GLU A 665 -10.94 23.53 1.47
CA GLU A 665 -10.43 24.78 0.89
C GLU A 665 -9.04 25.17 1.41
N MET A 666 -8.54 24.48 2.43
CA MET A 666 -7.29 24.73 3.15
C MET A 666 -7.21 26.17 3.72
N LYS A 667 -8.30 26.62 4.29
CA LYS A 667 -8.44 27.97 4.87
C LYS A 667 -8.41 27.99 6.39
N THR A 668 -8.57 26.86 7.03
CA THR A 668 -8.66 26.76 8.50
C THR A 668 -7.65 25.77 9.06
N VAL A 669 -7.26 25.98 10.31
CA VAL A 669 -6.42 25.01 11.06
C VAL A 669 -7.11 23.64 11.14
N ALA A 670 -8.43 23.62 11.27
CA ALA A 670 -9.21 22.37 11.32
C ALA A 670 -9.11 21.59 10.01
N GLU A 671 -9.22 22.23 8.84
CA GLU A 671 -9.04 21.60 7.53
C GLU A 671 -7.61 21.07 7.35
N LEU A 672 -6.60 21.82 7.79
CA LEU A 672 -5.20 21.39 7.75
C LEU A 672 -4.99 20.13 8.61
N VAL A 673 -5.47 20.14 9.85
CA VAL A 673 -5.36 18.99 10.77
C VAL A 673 -6.06 17.76 10.18
N GLN A 674 -7.30 17.93 9.74
CA GLN A 674 -8.08 16.83 9.17
C GLN A 674 -7.40 16.25 7.92
N SER A 675 -6.88 17.11 7.03
CA SER A 675 -6.22 16.67 5.80
C SER A 675 -4.92 15.91 6.09
N CYS A 676 -4.05 16.45 6.95
CA CYS A 676 -2.81 15.77 7.31
C CYS A 676 -3.09 14.45 8.06
N ALA A 677 -4.08 14.41 8.97
CA ALA A 677 -4.46 13.19 9.67
C ALA A 677 -4.99 12.11 8.70
N THR A 678 -5.79 12.51 7.70
CA THR A 678 -6.29 11.59 6.67
C THR A 678 -5.15 11.02 5.83
N ILE A 679 -4.19 11.84 5.40
CA ILE A 679 -3.01 11.40 4.65
C ILE A 679 -2.20 10.38 5.46
N ILE A 680 -1.90 10.69 6.72
CA ILE A 680 -1.16 9.80 7.63
C ILE A 680 -1.91 8.47 7.83
N TRP A 681 -3.23 8.53 8.02
CA TRP A 681 -4.08 7.35 8.17
C TRP A 681 -4.01 6.44 6.95
N ILE A 682 -4.18 6.99 5.74
CA ILE A 682 -4.14 6.21 4.49
C ILE A 682 -2.77 5.55 4.30
N ALA A 683 -1.71 6.33 4.46
CA ALA A 683 -0.34 5.88 4.23
C ALA A 683 0.12 4.81 5.23
N SER A 684 -0.37 4.85 6.46
CA SER A 684 0.08 3.99 7.55
C SER A 684 -0.96 2.94 7.95
N ALA A 685 -1.92 3.29 8.78
CA ALA A 685 -2.82 2.33 9.42
C ALA A 685 -3.82 1.68 8.45
N LEU A 686 -4.37 2.42 7.49
CA LEU A 686 -5.24 1.83 6.47
C LEU A 686 -4.46 0.84 5.61
N HIS A 687 -3.27 1.23 5.12
CA HIS A 687 -2.40 0.34 4.36
C HIS A 687 -2.05 -0.92 5.17
N ALA A 688 -1.64 -0.77 6.44
CA ALA A 688 -1.34 -1.92 7.29
C ALA A 688 -2.53 -2.88 7.45
N ALA A 689 -3.74 -2.35 7.66
CA ALA A 689 -4.95 -3.15 7.83
C ALA A 689 -5.30 -3.99 6.60
N VAL A 690 -5.06 -3.47 5.38
CA VAL A 690 -5.40 -4.17 4.13
C VAL A 690 -4.21 -4.89 3.48
N ASN A 691 -2.99 -4.69 3.96
CA ASN A 691 -1.80 -5.31 3.37
C ASN A 691 -1.28 -6.51 4.17
N PHE A 692 -0.96 -6.33 5.45
CA PHE A 692 -0.18 -7.32 6.21
C PHE A 692 -0.98 -8.56 6.64
N GLY A 693 -2.30 -8.56 6.47
CA GLY A 693 -3.16 -9.73 6.64
C GLY A 693 -3.21 -10.66 5.43
N GLN A 694 -2.62 -10.29 4.29
CA GLN A 694 -2.78 -11.05 3.05
C GLN A 694 -2.28 -12.48 3.18
N TYR A 695 -1.05 -12.67 3.64
CA TYR A 695 -0.51 -14.02 3.79
C TYR A 695 -1.26 -14.85 4.84
N MET A 696 -1.64 -14.23 5.94
CA MET A 696 -2.34 -14.90 7.04
C MET A 696 -3.62 -15.60 6.58
N TYR A 697 -4.38 -14.99 5.67
CA TYR A 697 -5.68 -15.45 5.17
C TYR A 697 -5.62 -15.98 3.72
N ALA A 698 -5.06 -15.22 2.80
CA ALA A 698 -5.00 -15.56 1.37
C ALA A 698 -3.78 -16.43 1.02
N GLY A 699 -2.83 -16.57 1.93
CA GLY A 699 -1.77 -17.55 1.80
C GLY A 699 -2.26 -19.01 1.82
N TYR A 700 -3.52 -19.29 2.23
CA TYR A 700 -4.18 -20.58 2.08
C TYR A 700 -5.33 -20.46 1.07
N VAL A 701 -5.08 -20.92 -0.14
CA VAL A 701 -5.97 -20.71 -1.30
C VAL A 701 -7.40 -21.20 -1.10
N PRO A 702 -7.69 -22.34 -0.44
CA PRO A 702 -9.08 -22.74 -0.17
C PRO A 702 -9.86 -21.74 0.69
N ASN A 703 -9.20 -21.00 1.58
CA ASN A 703 -9.84 -19.94 2.36
C ASN A 703 -10.17 -18.70 1.51
N ARG A 704 -9.20 -18.23 0.71
CA ARG A 704 -9.37 -17.03 -0.12
C ARG A 704 -8.84 -17.25 -1.54
N PRO A 705 -9.57 -18.01 -2.37
CA PRO A 705 -9.21 -18.22 -3.77
C PRO A 705 -9.26 -16.90 -4.56
N SER A 706 -8.34 -16.74 -5.50
CA SER A 706 -8.26 -15.56 -6.34
C SER A 706 -9.10 -15.65 -7.62
N VAL A 707 -9.41 -16.88 -8.06
CA VAL A 707 -10.20 -17.18 -9.28
C VAL A 707 -11.11 -18.35 -9.00
N SER A 708 -12.30 -18.36 -9.59
CA SER A 708 -13.16 -19.54 -9.73
C SER A 708 -13.26 -19.94 -11.21
N ARG A 709 -13.38 -21.24 -11.47
CA ARG A 709 -13.18 -21.82 -12.81
C ARG A 709 -14.37 -22.61 -13.33
N ARG A 710 -15.30 -22.97 -12.49
CA ARG A 710 -16.47 -23.80 -12.84
C ARG A 710 -17.76 -23.14 -12.41
N PRO A 711 -18.88 -23.41 -13.09
CA PRO A 711 -20.19 -22.95 -12.64
C PRO A 711 -20.63 -23.68 -11.35
N MET A 712 -21.51 -23.05 -10.58
CA MET A 712 -22.20 -23.67 -9.46
C MET A 712 -22.93 -24.94 -9.92
N PRO A 713 -22.66 -26.11 -9.34
CA PRO A 713 -23.35 -27.35 -9.66
C PRO A 713 -24.87 -27.25 -9.45
N LYS A 714 -25.65 -27.79 -10.41
CA LYS A 714 -27.12 -27.77 -10.35
C LYS A 714 -27.70 -29.17 -10.19
N PRO A 715 -28.78 -29.35 -9.43
CA PRO A 715 -29.44 -30.63 -9.31
C PRO A 715 -29.69 -31.30 -10.66
N GLY A 716 -29.35 -32.58 -10.77
CA GLY A 716 -29.50 -33.37 -12.00
C GLY A 716 -28.38 -33.24 -13.03
N THR A 717 -27.37 -32.43 -12.77
CA THR A 717 -26.14 -32.35 -13.60
C THR A 717 -25.06 -33.33 -13.12
N ASP A 718 -24.10 -33.65 -14.00
CA ASP A 718 -22.98 -34.51 -13.63
C ASP A 718 -22.10 -33.81 -12.57
N LEU A 719 -21.89 -32.46 -12.66
CA LEU A 719 -21.17 -31.71 -11.64
C LEU A 719 -21.79 -31.83 -10.24
N TYR A 720 -23.11 -31.85 -10.16
CA TYR A 720 -23.79 -32.01 -8.88
C TYR A 720 -23.57 -33.42 -8.28
N ARG A 721 -23.58 -34.44 -9.14
CA ARG A 721 -23.28 -35.80 -8.74
C ARG A 721 -21.84 -36.00 -8.30
N GLU A 722 -20.90 -35.40 -9.04
CA GLU A 722 -19.48 -35.41 -8.66
C GLU A 722 -19.24 -34.71 -7.34
N LEU A 723 -19.90 -33.55 -7.11
CA LEU A 723 -19.82 -32.81 -5.83
C LEU A 723 -20.36 -33.67 -4.65
N GLU A 724 -21.42 -34.45 -4.87
CA GLU A 724 -21.96 -35.35 -3.86
C GLU A 724 -21.01 -36.52 -3.51
N LEU A 725 -20.32 -37.07 -4.54
CA LEU A 725 -19.40 -38.18 -4.39
C LEU A 725 -17.99 -37.79 -3.94
N HIS A 726 -17.49 -36.65 -4.42
CA HIS A 726 -16.12 -36.20 -4.27
C HIS A 726 -16.03 -34.69 -3.90
N PRO A 727 -16.65 -34.28 -2.77
CA PRO A 727 -16.86 -32.87 -2.46
C PRO A 727 -15.57 -32.04 -2.36
N GLU A 728 -14.52 -32.59 -1.75
CA GLU A 728 -13.24 -31.94 -1.60
C GLU A 728 -12.55 -31.68 -2.96
N LYS A 729 -12.53 -32.70 -3.81
CA LYS A 729 -11.95 -32.62 -5.15
C LYS A 729 -12.71 -31.61 -6.02
N GLU A 730 -14.04 -31.64 -6.02
CA GLU A 730 -14.86 -30.73 -6.80
C GLU A 730 -14.77 -29.28 -6.30
N PHE A 731 -14.63 -29.07 -4.99
CA PHE A 731 -14.32 -27.77 -4.43
C PHE A 731 -12.99 -27.24 -4.98
N LEU A 732 -11.92 -28.05 -4.92
CA LEU A 732 -10.58 -27.66 -5.40
C LEU A 732 -10.53 -27.45 -6.91
N LEU A 733 -11.25 -28.23 -7.70
CA LEU A 733 -11.40 -28.03 -9.14
C LEU A 733 -12.19 -26.75 -9.50
N THR A 734 -12.97 -26.22 -8.57
CA THR A 734 -13.76 -25.00 -8.78
C THR A 734 -12.96 -23.73 -8.47
N ILE A 735 -11.98 -23.79 -7.59
CA ILE A 735 -11.16 -22.64 -7.19
C ILE A 735 -9.84 -22.55 -7.98
N THR A 736 -8.95 -21.68 -7.56
CA THR A 736 -7.64 -21.42 -8.18
C THR A 736 -6.81 -22.71 -8.30
N LYS A 737 -6.30 -23.00 -9.48
CA LYS A 737 -5.48 -24.20 -9.73
C LYS A 737 -4.08 -24.09 -9.11
N GLN A 738 -3.37 -25.21 -9.02
CA GLN A 738 -2.11 -25.32 -8.28
C GLN A 738 -1.03 -24.35 -8.73
N ASP A 739 -0.81 -24.19 -10.04
CA ASP A 739 0.22 -23.29 -10.59
C ASP A 739 -0.02 -21.82 -10.25
N LEU A 740 -1.27 -21.34 -10.43
CA LEU A 740 -1.67 -19.99 -10.04
C LEU A 740 -1.68 -19.82 -8.51
N SER A 741 -2.00 -20.86 -7.77
CA SER A 741 -1.93 -20.86 -6.31
C SER A 741 -0.51 -20.62 -5.82
N ILE A 742 0.48 -21.31 -6.37
CA ILE A 742 1.89 -21.13 -6.03
C ILE A 742 2.33 -19.69 -6.29
N ALA A 743 1.99 -19.14 -7.47
CA ALA A 743 2.31 -17.76 -7.81
C ALA A 743 1.61 -16.76 -6.89
N GLY A 744 0.34 -17.00 -6.57
CA GLY A 744 -0.44 -16.15 -5.67
C GLY A 744 0.08 -16.18 -4.23
N ILE A 745 0.42 -17.35 -3.69
CA ILE A 745 0.99 -17.51 -2.34
C ILE A 745 2.32 -16.75 -2.24
N ALA A 746 3.23 -16.92 -3.24
CA ALA A 746 4.51 -16.22 -3.26
C ALA A 746 4.34 -14.69 -3.33
N LEU A 747 3.35 -14.21 -4.09
CA LEU A 747 3.04 -12.79 -4.17
C LEU A 747 2.54 -12.24 -2.83
N VAL A 748 1.57 -12.88 -2.19
CA VAL A 748 1.04 -12.38 -0.92
C VAL A 748 2.02 -12.56 0.24
N GLU A 749 2.95 -13.53 0.17
CA GLU A 749 4.07 -13.64 1.11
C GLU A 749 4.98 -12.40 1.01
N LEU A 750 5.38 -12.02 -0.21
CA LEU A 750 6.18 -10.81 -0.44
C LEU A 750 5.46 -9.57 0.09
N LEU A 751 4.21 -9.35 -0.30
CA LEU A 751 3.44 -8.17 0.05
C LEU A 751 3.09 -8.07 1.55
N SER A 752 3.08 -9.19 2.29
CA SER A 752 2.80 -9.20 3.73
C SER A 752 4.05 -9.14 4.60
N SER A 753 5.23 -9.00 3.99
CA SER A 753 6.49 -9.07 4.73
C SER A 753 6.95 -7.70 5.20
N HIS A 754 7.49 -7.64 6.43
CA HIS A 754 8.20 -6.49 6.95
C HIS A 754 9.70 -6.62 6.70
N SER A 755 10.31 -5.59 6.14
CA SER A 755 11.78 -5.51 6.03
C SER A 755 12.42 -5.16 7.37
N ASP A 756 13.70 -5.46 7.53
CA ASP A 756 14.46 -5.22 8.77
C ASP A 756 14.79 -3.73 9.00
N ASP A 757 14.57 -2.89 8.00
CA ASP A 757 14.76 -1.42 8.07
C ASP A 757 13.43 -0.65 8.18
N GLU A 758 12.32 -1.34 8.44
CA GLU A 758 11.00 -0.71 8.53
C GLU A 758 10.91 0.26 9.71
N VAL A 759 10.29 1.41 9.48
CA VAL A 759 10.03 2.44 10.50
C VAL A 759 8.54 2.53 10.79
N TYR A 760 8.17 2.24 12.02
CA TYR A 760 6.77 2.11 12.40
C TYR A 760 6.17 3.43 12.90
N LEU A 761 4.85 3.50 12.90
CA LEU A 761 4.08 4.64 13.41
C LEU A 761 4.49 4.96 14.86
N GLY A 762 4.83 6.20 15.13
CA GLY A 762 5.41 6.62 16.43
C GLY A 762 6.95 6.52 16.48
N GLN A 763 7.59 6.21 15.37
CA GLN A 763 9.06 6.22 15.21
C GLN A 763 9.48 7.21 14.13
N ARG A 764 10.75 7.59 14.14
CA ARG A 764 11.40 8.46 13.14
C ARG A 764 12.73 7.85 12.71
N ASP A 765 13.12 8.03 11.45
CA ASP A 765 14.42 7.61 10.91
C ASP A 765 15.59 8.27 11.66
N SER A 766 15.44 9.54 12.03
CA SER A 766 16.42 10.29 12.79
C SER A 766 15.84 10.83 14.10
N PRO A 767 16.51 10.66 15.24
CA PRO A 767 16.09 11.25 16.51
C PRO A 767 16.16 12.79 16.49
N ASN A 768 17.00 13.35 15.59
CA ASN A 768 17.20 14.79 15.45
C ASN A 768 16.41 15.39 14.28
N TRP A 769 15.25 14.82 13.93
CA TRP A 769 14.42 15.26 12.80
C TRP A 769 14.00 16.73 12.87
N THR A 770 14.02 17.33 14.06
CA THR A 770 13.76 18.77 14.33
C THR A 770 14.58 19.24 15.51
N SER A 771 14.88 20.53 15.58
CA SER A 771 15.42 21.20 16.76
C SER A 771 14.35 21.85 17.64
N ASP A 772 13.09 21.80 17.21
CA ASP A 772 11.97 22.37 17.96
C ASP A 772 11.54 21.42 19.08
N LEU A 773 11.79 21.85 20.32
CA LEU A 773 11.49 21.05 21.51
C LEU A 773 9.98 20.83 21.72
N ASP A 774 9.14 21.78 21.35
CA ASP A 774 7.69 21.63 21.48
C ASP A 774 7.18 20.56 20.50
N ALA A 775 7.75 20.52 19.29
CA ALA A 775 7.45 19.48 18.30
C ALA A 775 7.95 18.10 18.76
N MET A 776 9.15 18.02 19.35
CA MET A 776 9.67 16.76 19.94
C MET A 776 8.78 16.27 21.08
N ASN A 777 8.41 17.15 22.00
CA ASN A 777 7.52 16.82 23.12
C ASN A 777 6.13 16.37 22.64
N ALA A 778 5.61 16.99 21.58
CA ALA A 778 4.33 16.59 20.99
C ALA A 778 4.41 15.19 20.35
N PHE A 779 5.55 14.87 19.71
CA PHE A 779 5.81 13.56 19.15
C PHE A 779 5.96 12.48 20.24
N ASP A 780 6.64 12.78 21.35
CA ASP A 780 6.75 11.87 22.50
C ASP A 780 5.36 11.53 23.08
N ARG A 781 4.47 12.53 23.23
CA ARG A 781 3.09 12.28 23.63
C ARG A 781 2.31 11.42 22.63
N PHE A 782 2.58 11.57 21.33
CA PHE A 782 1.98 10.70 20.31
C PHE A 782 2.43 9.25 20.50
N ARG A 783 3.73 9.02 20.69
CA ARG A 783 4.29 7.70 20.96
C ARG A 783 3.68 7.07 22.23
N GLU A 784 3.54 7.84 23.31
CA GLU A 784 2.89 7.38 24.54
C GLU A 784 1.44 6.94 24.30
N ARG A 785 0.65 7.70 23.52
CA ARG A 785 -0.72 7.32 23.14
C ARG A 785 -0.75 6.02 22.34
N LEU A 786 0.19 5.80 21.44
CA LEU A 786 0.27 4.54 20.69
C LEU A 786 0.62 3.36 21.61
N LEU A 787 1.49 3.53 22.60
CA LEU A 787 1.77 2.50 23.60
C LEU A 787 0.51 2.17 24.46
N GLU A 788 -0.32 3.16 24.77
CA GLU A 788 -1.62 2.92 25.42
C GLU A 788 -2.55 2.12 24.50
N VAL A 789 -2.57 2.42 23.20
CA VAL A 789 -3.34 1.64 22.21
C VAL A 789 -2.86 0.19 22.17
N GLU A 790 -1.54 -0.07 22.16
CA GLU A 790 -0.97 -1.43 22.22
C GLU A 790 -1.47 -2.20 23.44
N ASN A 791 -1.38 -1.59 24.63
CA ASN A 791 -1.85 -2.19 25.87
C ASN A 791 -3.36 -2.52 25.81
N ASN A 792 -4.16 -1.64 25.23
CA ASN A 792 -5.59 -1.84 25.05
C ASN A 792 -5.91 -2.96 24.06
N ILE A 793 -5.12 -3.11 22.97
CA ILE A 793 -5.25 -4.20 22.00
C ILE A 793 -4.94 -5.53 22.68
N VAL A 794 -3.83 -5.61 23.44
CA VAL A 794 -3.47 -6.82 24.20
C VAL A 794 -4.60 -7.22 25.17
N ALA A 795 -5.12 -6.26 25.94
CA ALA A 795 -6.20 -6.53 26.90
C ALA A 795 -7.50 -7.00 26.21
N LYS A 796 -7.84 -6.43 25.05
CA LYS A 796 -9.04 -6.83 24.28
C LYS A 796 -8.85 -8.20 23.62
N ASN A 797 -7.63 -8.58 23.25
CA ASN A 797 -7.31 -9.86 22.66
C ASN A 797 -7.28 -11.01 23.67
N ASP A 798 -7.39 -10.71 24.97
CA ASP A 798 -7.52 -11.73 26.01
C ASP A 798 -8.86 -12.47 25.86
N LYS A 799 -8.84 -13.80 25.96
CA LYS A 799 -10.04 -14.67 25.89
C LYS A 799 -11.14 -14.31 26.89
N GLY A 800 -10.76 -13.73 28.02
CA GLY A 800 -11.68 -13.26 29.07
C GLY A 800 -12.38 -11.94 28.74
N SER A 801 -12.02 -11.23 27.69
CA SER A 801 -12.53 -9.91 27.33
C SER A 801 -14.00 -9.91 26.88
N GLY A 802 -14.52 -11.05 26.40
CA GLY A 802 -15.86 -11.18 25.85
C GLY A 802 -15.98 -10.79 24.37
N PHE A 803 -14.87 -10.37 23.72
CA PHE A 803 -14.83 -10.04 22.31
C PHE A 803 -14.53 -11.28 21.46
N LYS A 804 -15.53 -11.82 20.78
CA LYS A 804 -15.41 -13.06 19.99
C LYS A 804 -14.73 -12.87 18.63
N ASN A 805 -15.00 -11.73 17.96
CA ASN A 805 -14.49 -11.47 16.62
C ASN A 805 -12.98 -11.17 16.60
N ARG A 806 -12.40 -10.83 17.76
CA ARG A 806 -10.96 -10.55 17.86
C ARG A 806 -10.10 -11.78 17.70
N THR A 807 -10.54 -12.92 18.20
CA THR A 807 -9.80 -14.19 18.12
C THR A 807 -10.46 -15.20 17.19
N GLY A 808 -11.77 -15.09 16.99
CA GLY A 808 -12.57 -16.00 16.17
C GLY A 808 -12.48 -17.46 16.60
N PRO A 809 -13.05 -18.36 15.79
CA PRO A 809 -12.95 -19.81 16.00
C PRO A 809 -11.50 -20.30 15.92
N VAL A 810 -10.65 -19.67 15.09
CA VAL A 810 -9.22 -19.99 14.95
C VAL A 810 -8.38 -19.61 16.16
N ASN A 811 -8.94 -18.81 17.08
CA ASN A 811 -8.30 -18.36 18.30
C ASN A 811 -6.97 -17.59 18.09
N ILE A 812 -6.92 -16.77 17.03
CA ILE A 812 -5.78 -15.94 16.68
C ILE A 812 -6.10 -14.48 17.00
N PRO A 813 -5.29 -13.82 17.84
CA PRO A 813 -5.49 -12.41 18.18
C PRO A 813 -5.43 -11.49 16.95
N TYR A 814 -6.35 -10.53 16.85
CA TYR A 814 -6.27 -9.49 15.83
C TYR A 814 -5.11 -8.51 16.14
N ASN A 815 -4.11 -8.50 15.28
CA ASN A 815 -2.89 -7.71 15.45
C ASN A 815 -2.55 -6.81 14.24
N LEU A 816 -3.39 -6.77 13.19
CA LEU A 816 -3.09 -6.00 11.96
C LEU A 816 -2.95 -4.49 12.21
N LEU A 817 -3.59 -3.99 13.25
CA LEU A 817 -3.49 -2.61 13.72
C LEU A 817 -2.76 -2.47 15.06
N PHE A 818 -1.84 -3.39 15.37
CA PHE A 818 -0.93 -3.23 16.51
C PHE A 818 0.21 -2.27 16.10
N PRO A 819 0.35 -1.07 16.72
CA PRO A 819 1.25 -0.02 16.22
C PRO A 819 2.73 -0.40 16.21
N TYR A 820 3.18 -1.09 17.26
CA TYR A 820 4.57 -1.44 17.50
C TYR A 820 5.50 -0.22 17.77
N ALA A 821 4.97 0.77 18.44
CA ALA A 821 5.69 2.01 18.79
C ALA A 821 6.85 1.79 19.79
N SER A 822 6.88 0.64 20.48
CA SER A 822 7.95 0.29 21.45
C SER A 822 9.33 0.07 20.81
N GLY A 823 9.38 -0.34 19.54
CA GLY A 823 10.62 -0.39 18.77
C GLY A 823 11.51 -1.61 18.99
N ASP A 824 10.95 -2.76 19.41
CA ASP A 824 11.72 -4.00 19.54
C ASP A 824 11.84 -4.68 18.16
N ALA A 825 12.88 -4.30 17.40
CA ALA A 825 13.01 -4.57 15.97
C ALA A 825 13.13 -6.07 15.61
N GLU A 826 13.66 -6.91 16.48
CA GLU A 826 13.90 -8.33 16.17
C GLU A 826 12.61 -9.15 16.03
N ALA A 827 11.51 -8.70 16.63
CA ALA A 827 10.24 -9.44 16.59
C ALA A 827 9.38 -9.18 15.34
N ASN A 828 9.76 -8.23 14.46
CA ASN A 828 8.89 -7.69 13.40
C ASN A 828 9.33 -8.00 11.98
N THR A 829 10.44 -8.65 11.77
CA THR A 829 10.88 -9.02 10.41
C THR A 829 10.09 -10.22 9.88
N GLY A 830 9.89 -10.27 8.57
CA GLY A 830 9.16 -11.34 7.90
C GLY A 830 7.64 -11.20 7.97
N VAL A 831 6.91 -12.27 7.81
CA VAL A 831 5.43 -12.30 7.72
C VAL A 831 4.83 -12.38 9.12
N THR A 832 4.75 -11.26 9.81
CA THR A 832 4.33 -11.22 11.23
C THR A 832 2.91 -10.73 11.46
N GLY A 833 2.35 -9.92 10.54
CA GLY A 833 1.09 -9.20 10.71
C GLY A 833 1.08 -8.19 11.86
N LYS A 834 2.25 -7.80 12.38
CA LYS A 834 2.41 -6.82 13.46
C LYS A 834 3.19 -5.60 12.97
N GLY A 835 2.83 -4.46 13.49
CA GLY A 835 3.44 -3.18 13.15
C GLY A 835 2.65 -2.42 12.09
N ILE A 836 2.61 -1.12 12.27
CA ILE A 836 2.03 -0.18 11.31
C ILE A 836 3.19 0.64 10.75
N PRO A 837 3.74 0.30 9.56
CA PRO A 837 4.74 1.13 8.92
C PRO A 837 4.24 2.57 8.74
N ASN A 838 5.15 3.53 8.78
CA ASN A 838 4.80 4.93 8.56
C ASN A 838 4.21 5.18 7.16
N SER A 839 4.58 4.35 6.18
CA SER A 839 4.22 4.58 4.77
C SER A 839 3.74 3.29 4.09
N ALA A 840 3.10 3.45 2.94
CA ALA A 840 2.79 2.35 2.02
C ALA A 840 4.07 1.97 1.26
N SER A 841 4.93 1.20 1.91
CA SER A 841 6.32 0.93 1.50
C SER A 841 6.51 -0.43 0.81
N ILE A 842 5.44 -1.26 0.70
CA ILE A 842 5.46 -2.58 0.06
C ILE A 842 4.12 -2.92 -0.58
#